data_2a2f20b982744c7a9c550afd10d093d3
#
_entry.id   2a2f20b982744c7a9c550afd10d093d3
#
_cell.length_a   1.000
_cell.length_b   1.000
_cell.length_c   1.000
_cell.angle_alpha   90.00
_cell.angle_beta   90.00
_cell.angle_gamma   90.00
#
_symmetry.space_group_name_H-M   'P 1'
#
loop_
_entity.id
_entity.type
_entity.pdbx_description
1 polymer ?
#
loop_
_entity_poly.entity_id
_entity_poly.type
_entity_poly.pdbx_seq_one_letter_code
_entity_poly.pdbx_strand_id
1 'polypeptide(L)'
;MTKAYPALLSLLAVVALTAADKPAASGHAPVRDAAWMNERPADNKMVYSGQQLDTVGQLVDVPGRLLATEFAQGGKILLVKTTTVLASLDAATMKLIQKADFPIAKAGGSMHGLAVAADGASVVVSGGRTHLYRATVAADGKITWGASIDVSGGAKNVNPLGIALTADGQKAVVALSMTNQLALVDLVGGKVVTTVDVGVCPYGVALSGDGKTAYVSNFGGNAPGAEELAEPSGGTMVAVDKRTVALRGTLSFVAVGADSLRETGRLEVGLHPSEVLLDAPRQRLFVANVGGDSVSVIDTATRKLSRTLDTKPDHDLPWGMLTDGLALSADGRTLFAANAGINAVACLDLSAAHSAPKLIPAGWYPGAVRVRDGQLFVVNVRNGVQKVALPTDAKTVADYDARARAAAHLAHALRYAKGPRTTTATAAPVPVPAEVGQPSSIRHVVYIIKENRTFDQVLGDIGRGNAEPKLVLFPRDVTPNHHAIAERWPLLDNYYCNGVNSSDGHAWASQGIVGPYREKDRVGFRCAYDFGTDALFFAGCGFIWDHALLHGRSFRNYGEMDKLTKLKGKTYDDFFTDRQNGGGKTAFTTAFTIDALRRYSCPGYPGWEMAIPDQTRADVFLQDLAAMEKRGSFPDLTIIYLPNDHTAGELTAKSYVADNDLALGRVIEGLSKSRFWKDMAIFVNEDDPQTGGDHVDGHRSFCLVVSPYAKKGALVSKFYNQTSVLHTICRILGMPPMNQVVAASTTMEDCFTTQADLTPYVCLTPKQKLNEKRPPAAKKTGFWPPFPVGDDRLTAQFEALDFSGPDRIDDDTLNRAIWAQTRPGERYPREFMGAHGKGLKALGLRLDPEAADDDDDE
;
A
#
# COMPACT_ATOMS: atom_id res chain seq x y z
N MET A 1 -75.65 53.16 33.95
CA MET A 1 -74.55 53.75 33.26
C MET A 1 -73.47 52.67 33.17
N THR A 2 -73.55 51.81 32.20
CA THR A 2 -72.77 50.64 32.02
C THR A 2 -72.04 50.71 30.65
N LYS A 3 -70.73 50.86 30.69
CA LYS A 3 -69.92 50.84 29.47
C LYS A 3 -69.49 49.39 29.22
N ALA A 4 -69.93 48.88 28.10
CA ALA A 4 -69.49 47.63 27.55
C ALA A 4 -68.08 47.77 26.92
N TYR A 5 -67.21 46.81 27.18
CA TYR A 5 -65.96 46.58 26.43
C TYR A 5 -66.16 45.41 25.50
N PRO A 6 -65.67 45.47 24.24
CA PRO A 6 -65.71 44.35 23.34
C PRO A 6 -64.49 43.45 23.58
N ALA A 7 -64.72 42.15 23.62
CA ALA A 7 -63.71 41.10 23.68
C ALA A 7 -62.94 41.01 22.36
N LEU A 8 -61.67 41.20 22.44
CA LEU A 8 -60.70 40.84 21.34
C LEU A 8 -60.41 39.38 21.42
N LEU A 9 -60.96 38.60 20.51
CA LEU A 9 -60.45 37.21 20.25
C LEU A 9 -59.10 37.31 19.62
N SER A 10 -58.03 37.02 20.40
CA SER A 10 -56.74 36.76 19.89
C SER A 10 -56.70 35.29 19.37
N LEU A 11 -56.64 35.15 18.05
CA LEU A 11 -56.32 33.92 17.38
C LEU A 11 -54.89 33.54 17.73
N LEU A 12 -54.66 32.63 18.65
CA LEU A 12 -53.40 31.91 18.84
C LEU A 12 -53.26 30.96 17.63
N ALA A 13 -52.52 31.42 16.64
CA ALA A 13 -51.95 30.50 15.67
C ALA A 13 -50.91 29.63 16.42
N VAL A 14 -51.31 28.44 16.79
CA VAL A 14 -50.38 27.39 17.16
C VAL A 14 -49.56 27.04 15.88
N VAL A 15 -48.44 27.68 15.72
CA VAL A 15 -47.40 27.18 14.83
C VAL A 15 -46.95 25.88 15.45
N ALA A 16 -47.48 24.77 14.93
CA ALA A 16 -46.84 23.48 15.10
C ALA A 16 -45.42 23.64 14.57
N LEU A 17 -44.47 23.88 15.46
CA LEU A 17 -43.09 23.51 15.19
C LEU A 17 -43.14 21.99 14.94
N THR A 18 -43.28 21.62 13.71
CA THR A 18 -42.79 20.34 13.27
C THR A 18 -41.38 20.23 13.84
N ALA A 19 -41.19 19.26 14.74
CA ALA A 19 -39.87 18.87 15.18
C ALA A 19 -39.03 18.82 13.90
N ALA A 20 -38.06 19.72 13.80
CA ALA A 20 -37.04 19.60 12.82
C ALA A 20 -36.54 18.17 13.00
N ASP A 21 -36.64 17.38 11.95
CA ASP A 21 -36.06 16.05 11.92
C ASP A 21 -34.67 16.19 12.52
N LYS A 22 -34.50 15.61 13.72
CA LYS A 22 -33.13 15.31 14.16
C LYS A 22 -32.49 14.64 12.95
N PRO A 23 -31.36 15.14 12.46
CA PRO A 23 -30.65 14.39 11.42
C PRO A 23 -30.63 12.96 11.94
N ALA A 24 -31.13 12.02 11.14
CA ALA A 24 -31.18 10.61 11.48
C ALA A 24 -29.85 10.27 12.07
N ALA A 25 -29.83 9.61 13.22
CA ALA A 25 -28.62 9.19 13.86
C ALA A 25 -27.76 8.58 12.75
N SER A 26 -26.68 9.23 12.43
CA SER A 26 -25.85 9.01 11.26
C SER A 26 -25.21 7.64 11.31
N GLY A 27 -25.34 6.81 12.02
CA GLY A 27 -24.68 5.52 12.11
C GLY A 27 -25.13 4.47 11.13
N HIS A 28 -25.93 4.83 10.19
CA HIS A 28 -26.26 3.88 9.15
C HIS A 28 -25.50 4.31 7.92
N ALA A 29 -24.47 3.53 7.58
CA ALA A 29 -23.83 3.70 6.33
C ALA A 29 -24.92 3.89 5.28
N PRO A 30 -25.04 5.07 4.73
CA PRO A 30 -26.10 5.31 3.78
C PRO A 30 -25.92 4.35 2.62
N VAL A 31 -27.03 3.92 2.06
CA VAL A 31 -27.04 3.11 0.82
C VAL A 31 -26.07 3.65 -0.23
N ARG A 32 -25.82 4.96 -0.17
CA ARG A 32 -24.86 5.67 -0.98
C ARG A 32 -23.41 5.23 -0.75
N ASP A 33 -22.99 4.89 0.46
CA ASP A 33 -21.61 4.43 0.71
C ASP A 33 -21.40 3.03 0.13
N ALA A 34 -22.41 2.17 0.21
CA ALA A 34 -22.41 0.91 -0.52
C ALA A 34 -22.45 1.12 -2.04
N ALA A 35 -23.12 2.18 -2.52
CA ALA A 35 -23.27 2.46 -3.95
C ALA A 35 -21.97 2.87 -4.65
N TRP A 36 -21.08 3.65 -4.01
CA TRP A 36 -19.81 4.03 -4.66
C TRP A 36 -18.81 2.88 -4.68
N MET A 37 -18.84 1.97 -3.71
CA MET A 37 -18.04 0.76 -3.73
C MET A 37 -18.55 -0.26 -4.77
N ASN A 38 -19.81 -0.12 -5.20
CA ASN A 38 -20.47 -0.94 -6.20
C ASN A 38 -21.17 -0.02 -7.21
N GLU A 39 -20.43 0.83 -7.91
CA GLU A 39 -20.97 1.79 -8.89
C GLU A 39 -21.73 1.15 -10.06
N ARG A 40 -21.60 -0.15 -10.22
CA ARG A 40 -22.28 -0.97 -11.22
C ARG A 40 -23.08 -2.07 -10.55
N PRO A 41 -23.95 -2.77 -11.32
CA PRO A 41 -24.59 -3.99 -10.81
C PRO A 41 -23.57 -4.94 -10.20
N ALA A 42 -23.96 -5.60 -9.19
CA ALA A 42 -23.33 -6.48 -8.20
C ALA A 42 -21.94 -7.12 -8.41
N ASP A 43 -21.36 -7.08 -9.59
CA ASP A 43 -20.11 -7.75 -9.98
C ASP A 43 -18.89 -6.81 -10.11
N ASN A 44 -19.09 -5.49 -10.02
CA ASN A 44 -18.03 -4.50 -10.16
C ASN A 44 -17.79 -3.76 -8.85
N LYS A 45 -16.59 -3.90 -8.32
CA LYS A 45 -16.13 -3.21 -7.11
C LYS A 45 -15.15 -2.11 -7.46
N MET A 46 -15.21 -1.01 -6.73
CA MET A 46 -14.14 -0.03 -6.68
C MET A 46 -13.15 -0.43 -5.59
N VAL A 47 -11.87 -0.50 -5.92
CA VAL A 47 -10.80 -0.70 -4.95
C VAL A 47 -10.24 0.63 -4.47
N TYR A 48 -9.50 0.62 -3.35
CA TYR A 48 -9.06 1.85 -2.69
C TYR A 48 -8.12 2.73 -3.53
N SER A 49 -7.51 2.19 -4.59
CA SER A 49 -6.83 3.00 -5.61
C SER A 49 -7.78 3.79 -6.53
N GLY A 50 -9.09 3.65 -6.36
CA GLY A 50 -10.12 4.28 -7.18
C GLY A 50 -10.42 3.55 -8.49
N GLN A 51 -9.75 2.42 -8.76
CA GLN A 51 -10.02 1.59 -9.93
C GLN A 51 -11.23 0.69 -9.69
N GLN A 52 -11.94 0.34 -10.76
CA GLN A 52 -13.04 -0.62 -10.71
C GLN A 52 -12.54 -2.03 -11.01
N LEU A 53 -13.14 -3.04 -10.40
CA LEU A 53 -12.92 -4.44 -10.75
C LEU A 53 -14.04 -4.91 -11.67
N ASP A 54 -13.73 -5.08 -12.95
CA ASP A 54 -14.66 -5.58 -13.96
C ASP A 54 -14.19 -6.95 -14.46
N THR A 55 -14.19 -7.95 -13.56
CA THR A 55 -13.71 -9.29 -13.84
C THR A 55 -14.57 -10.02 -14.89
N VAL A 56 -13.93 -10.81 -15.73
CA VAL A 56 -14.59 -11.67 -16.72
C VAL A 56 -14.34 -13.14 -16.41
N GLY A 57 -15.26 -14.01 -16.81
CA GLY A 57 -15.17 -15.44 -16.51
C GLY A 57 -15.60 -15.79 -15.09
N GLN A 58 -15.00 -16.82 -14.52
CA GLN A 58 -15.30 -17.30 -13.17
C GLN A 58 -14.21 -16.86 -12.20
N LEU A 59 -14.57 -16.14 -11.15
CA LEU A 59 -13.70 -15.79 -10.03
C LEU A 59 -14.07 -16.67 -8.83
N VAL A 60 -13.07 -17.24 -8.17
CA VAL A 60 -13.23 -18.05 -6.96
C VAL A 60 -12.33 -17.49 -5.88
N ASP A 61 -12.91 -17.23 -4.75
CA ASP A 61 -12.18 -16.77 -3.58
C ASP A 61 -11.30 -17.89 -3.01
N VAL A 62 -10.03 -17.53 -2.72
CA VAL A 62 -9.07 -18.35 -1.99
C VAL A 62 -8.47 -17.46 -0.92
N PRO A 63 -8.69 -17.77 0.35
CA PRO A 63 -8.25 -16.92 1.45
C PRO A 63 -6.75 -16.63 1.48
N GLY A 64 -6.40 -15.42 1.92
CA GLY A 64 -5.03 -14.94 2.05
C GLY A 64 -4.49 -14.29 0.78
N ARG A 65 -3.25 -13.79 0.84
CA ARG A 65 -2.56 -13.19 -0.33
C ARG A 65 -2.07 -14.31 -1.26
N LEU A 66 -2.54 -14.30 -2.49
CA LEU A 66 -2.23 -15.32 -3.48
C LEU A 66 -0.93 -14.99 -4.22
N LEU A 67 0.01 -15.93 -4.30
CA LEU A 67 1.40 -15.67 -4.69
C LEU A 67 1.83 -16.36 -5.98
N ALA A 68 1.41 -17.60 -6.19
CA ALA A 68 1.79 -18.41 -7.35
C ALA A 68 0.75 -19.48 -7.65
N THR A 69 0.76 -19.99 -8.88
CA THR A 69 -0.11 -21.08 -9.30
C THR A 69 0.59 -22.03 -10.27
N GLU A 70 0.22 -23.31 -10.21
CA GLU A 70 0.74 -24.34 -11.13
C GLU A 70 -0.27 -25.49 -11.28
N PHE A 71 -0.20 -26.22 -12.39
CA PHE A 71 -1.04 -27.38 -12.62
C PHE A 71 -0.43 -28.66 -12.11
N ALA A 72 -1.23 -29.49 -11.45
CA ALA A 72 -0.89 -30.84 -11.05
C ALA A 72 -1.84 -31.86 -11.71
N GLN A 73 -1.54 -33.18 -11.57
CA GLN A 73 -2.36 -34.29 -12.01
C GLN A 73 -2.78 -34.19 -13.50
N GLY A 74 -1.78 -33.91 -14.37
CA GLY A 74 -2.01 -33.75 -15.80
C GLY A 74 -2.89 -32.55 -16.15
N GLY A 75 -3.02 -31.56 -15.26
CA GLY A 75 -3.82 -30.36 -15.46
C GLY A 75 -5.23 -30.41 -14.91
N LYS A 76 -5.59 -31.50 -14.20
CA LYS A 76 -6.90 -31.64 -13.54
C LYS A 76 -7.00 -30.80 -12.27
N ILE A 77 -5.87 -30.60 -11.59
CA ILE A 77 -5.78 -29.85 -10.33
C ILE A 77 -5.01 -28.57 -10.57
N LEU A 78 -5.57 -27.46 -10.15
CA LEU A 78 -4.90 -26.16 -10.04
C LEU A 78 -4.42 -25.99 -8.61
N LEU A 79 -3.13 -25.82 -8.43
CA LEU A 79 -2.52 -25.48 -7.15
C LEU A 79 -2.37 -23.97 -7.05
N VAL A 80 -2.68 -23.42 -5.88
CA VAL A 80 -2.53 -21.99 -5.57
C VAL A 80 -1.78 -21.84 -4.26
N LYS A 81 -0.63 -21.22 -4.32
CA LYS A 81 0.16 -20.86 -3.15
C LYS A 81 -0.29 -19.52 -2.61
N THR A 82 -0.53 -19.46 -1.30
CA THR A 82 -0.79 -18.21 -0.59
C THR A 82 0.31 -17.92 0.43
N THR A 83 0.17 -16.89 1.22
CA THR A 83 1.07 -16.59 2.34
C THR A 83 1.00 -17.65 3.46
N THR A 84 -0.13 -18.33 3.62
CA THR A 84 -0.39 -19.25 4.75
C THR A 84 -0.62 -20.69 4.35
N VAL A 85 -1.17 -20.95 3.15
CA VAL A 85 -1.58 -22.28 2.70
C VAL A 85 -1.13 -22.59 1.28
N LEU A 86 -1.11 -23.88 0.96
CA LEU A 86 -1.19 -24.38 -0.42
C LEU A 86 -2.63 -24.87 -0.64
N ALA A 87 -3.36 -24.23 -1.54
CA ALA A 87 -4.72 -24.62 -1.91
C ALA A 87 -4.72 -25.49 -3.18
N SER A 88 -5.65 -26.44 -3.28
CA SER A 88 -5.94 -27.20 -4.48
C SER A 88 -7.36 -26.98 -4.95
N LEU A 89 -7.54 -26.73 -6.23
CA LEU A 89 -8.85 -26.57 -6.89
C LEU A 89 -8.99 -27.58 -8.03
N ASP A 90 -10.19 -28.02 -8.29
CA ASP A 90 -10.52 -28.70 -9.55
C ASP A 90 -10.43 -27.70 -10.70
N ALA A 91 -9.52 -27.88 -11.63
CA ALA A 91 -9.26 -26.90 -12.69
C ALA A 91 -10.41 -26.73 -13.68
N ALA A 92 -11.29 -27.73 -13.80
CA ALA A 92 -12.44 -27.64 -14.69
C ALA A 92 -13.59 -26.81 -14.09
N THR A 93 -13.92 -27.07 -12.83
CA THR A 93 -15.07 -26.48 -12.12
C THR A 93 -14.69 -25.29 -11.25
N MET A 94 -13.39 -25.09 -10.98
CA MET A 94 -12.84 -24.13 -10.04
C MET A 94 -13.28 -24.34 -8.58
N LYS A 95 -13.78 -25.53 -8.26
CA LYS A 95 -14.17 -25.85 -6.88
C LYS A 95 -12.92 -26.03 -6.01
N LEU A 96 -12.88 -25.34 -4.89
CA LEU A 96 -11.84 -25.52 -3.87
C LEU A 96 -11.99 -26.95 -3.28
N ILE A 97 -10.88 -27.71 -3.29
CA ILE A 97 -10.82 -29.08 -2.78
C ILE A 97 -10.23 -29.08 -1.37
N GLN A 98 -9.08 -28.43 -1.19
CA GLN A 98 -8.37 -28.40 0.08
C GLN A 98 -7.57 -27.10 0.25
N LYS A 99 -7.51 -26.60 1.48
CA LYS A 99 -6.49 -25.68 2.00
C LYS A 99 -5.57 -26.47 2.91
N ALA A 100 -4.28 -26.53 2.61
CA ALA A 100 -3.27 -27.25 3.40
C ALA A 100 -2.30 -26.24 4.00
N ASP A 101 -2.38 -26.02 5.31
CA ASP A 101 -1.48 -25.12 6.04
C ASP A 101 -0.03 -25.54 5.86
N PHE A 102 0.87 -24.55 5.77
CA PHE A 102 2.30 -24.86 5.66
C PHE A 102 2.83 -25.55 6.91
N PRO A 103 3.76 -26.53 6.76
CA PRO A 103 4.28 -27.32 7.88
C PRO A 103 4.91 -26.49 9.01
N ILE A 104 5.40 -25.30 8.69
CA ILE A 104 5.98 -24.36 9.66
C ILE A 104 5.14 -23.08 9.62
N ALA A 105 4.11 -23.01 10.46
CA ALA A 105 3.10 -21.97 10.45
C ALA A 105 3.69 -20.54 10.55
N LYS A 106 4.68 -20.29 11.40
CA LYS A 106 5.32 -18.96 11.53
C LYS A 106 6.23 -18.58 10.36
N ALA A 107 6.60 -19.53 9.50
CA ALA A 107 7.42 -19.26 8.32
C ALA A 107 6.55 -18.92 7.09
N GLY A 108 5.36 -19.50 6.96
CA GLY A 108 4.45 -19.27 5.84
C GLY A 108 5.04 -19.59 4.48
N GLY A 109 4.46 -19.04 3.42
CA GLY A 109 4.95 -19.08 2.04
C GLY A 109 5.73 -17.80 1.69
N SER A 110 6.84 -17.93 0.95
CA SER A 110 7.52 -16.76 0.36
C SER A 110 6.77 -16.25 -0.86
N MET A 111 7.07 -15.04 -1.32
CA MET A 111 6.34 -14.31 -2.37
C MET A 111 6.33 -14.95 -3.76
N HIS A 112 7.07 -16.06 -3.98
CA HIS A 112 7.15 -16.79 -5.25
C HIS A 112 7.56 -18.25 -5.01
N GLY A 113 7.64 -19.08 -6.07
CA GLY A 113 8.19 -20.43 -6.01
C GLY A 113 7.16 -21.51 -5.66
N LEU A 114 6.62 -22.13 -6.72
CA LEU A 114 5.79 -23.31 -6.72
C LEU A 114 6.15 -24.11 -7.97
N ALA A 115 6.58 -25.35 -7.83
CA ALA A 115 6.96 -26.21 -8.94
C ALA A 115 6.36 -27.60 -8.78
N VAL A 116 5.87 -28.17 -9.88
CA VAL A 116 5.32 -29.52 -9.97
C VAL A 116 6.28 -30.37 -10.84
N ALA A 117 6.64 -31.54 -10.35
CA ALA A 117 7.51 -32.44 -11.09
C ALA A 117 6.80 -33.08 -12.31
N ALA A 118 7.58 -33.68 -13.21
CA ALA A 118 7.07 -34.31 -14.42
C ALA A 118 6.07 -35.45 -14.16
N ASP A 119 6.09 -36.07 -12.96
CA ASP A 119 5.10 -37.06 -12.52
C ASP A 119 3.70 -36.45 -12.29
N GLY A 120 3.59 -35.14 -12.29
CA GLY A 120 2.36 -34.41 -12.06
C GLY A 120 1.83 -34.45 -10.62
N ALA A 121 2.52 -35.10 -9.70
CA ALA A 121 2.09 -35.35 -8.33
C ALA A 121 3.02 -34.77 -7.29
N SER A 122 4.34 -34.81 -7.53
CA SER A 122 5.35 -34.27 -6.61
C SER A 122 5.46 -32.76 -6.74
N VAL A 123 5.38 -32.07 -5.61
CA VAL A 123 5.34 -30.60 -5.54
C VAL A 123 6.41 -30.07 -4.59
N VAL A 124 7.06 -28.99 -5.00
CA VAL A 124 8.01 -28.25 -4.16
C VAL A 124 7.55 -26.80 -4.07
N VAL A 125 7.46 -26.29 -2.85
CA VAL A 125 6.98 -24.94 -2.53
C VAL A 125 8.05 -24.21 -1.71
N SER A 126 8.39 -22.99 -2.07
CA SER A 126 9.29 -22.17 -1.25
C SER A 126 8.52 -21.59 -0.05
N GLY A 127 9.05 -21.85 1.14
CA GLY A 127 8.57 -21.28 2.40
C GLY A 127 9.23 -19.93 2.69
N GLY A 128 8.64 -19.16 3.55
CA GLY A 128 9.28 -17.96 4.08
C GLY A 128 10.51 -18.33 4.93
N ARG A 129 11.55 -17.52 4.86
CA ARG A 129 12.82 -17.60 5.63
C ARG A 129 13.81 -18.67 5.17
N THR A 130 13.62 -19.96 5.48
CA THR A 130 14.73 -20.94 5.37
C THR A 130 14.37 -22.28 4.74
N HIS A 131 13.11 -22.55 4.43
CA HIS A 131 12.69 -23.91 4.06
C HIS A 131 12.08 -24.02 2.67
N LEU A 132 12.25 -25.21 2.07
CA LEU A 132 11.37 -25.71 1.02
C LEU A 132 10.41 -26.73 1.63
N TYR A 133 9.15 -26.67 1.24
CA TYR A 133 8.14 -27.65 1.58
C TYR A 133 7.96 -28.62 0.42
N ARG A 134 7.94 -29.91 0.71
CA ARG A 134 7.60 -30.95 -0.26
C ARG A 134 6.20 -31.46 0.01
N ALA A 135 5.45 -31.69 -1.05
CA ALA A 135 4.11 -32.28 -0.97
C ALA A 135 3.90 -33.28 -2.08
N THR A 136 2.93 -34.15 -1.88
CA THR A 136 2.32 -34.95 -2.94
C THR A 136 0.85 -34.56 -3.09
N VAL A 137 0.40 -34.47 -4.36
CA VAL A 137 -0.99 -34.17 -4.70
C VAL A 137 -1.61 -35.45 -5.28
N ALA A 138 -2.66 -35.96 -4.65
CA ALA A 138 -3.37 -37.13 -5.13
C ALA A 138 -4.28 -36.80 -6.34
N ALA A 139 -4.77 -37.81 -7.04
CA ALA A 139 -5.63 -37.62 -8.20
C ALA A 139 -6.97 -36.90 -7.88
N ASP A 140 -7.41 -36.98 -6.63
CA ASP A 140 -8.58 -36.26 -6.10
C ASP A 140 -8.26 -34.84 -5.61
N GLY A 141 -7.02 -34.36 -5.77
CA GLY A 141 -6.56 -33.04 -5.37
C GLY A 141 -6.07 -32.94 -3.92
N LYS A 142 -6.08 -34.05 -3.16
CA LYS A 142 -5.60 -34.03 -1.77
C LYS A 142 -4.10 -33.78 -1.70
N ILE A 143 -3.70 -32.82 -0.88
CA ILE A 143 -2.31 -32.44 -0.62
C ILE A 143 -1.85 -33.15 0.65
N THR A 144 -0.69 -33.80 0.58
CA THR A 144 -0.04 -34.41 1.74
C THR A 144 1.38 -33.89 1.84
N TRP A 145 1.72 -33.27 2.95
CA TRP A 145 3.05 -32.73 3.21
C TRP A 145 4.06 -33.84 3.50
N GLY A 146 5.22 -33.73 2.90
CA GLY A 146 6.41 -34.51 3.22
C GLY A 146 7.37 -33.77 4.15
N ALA A 147 8.57 -34.27 4.32
CA ALA A 147 9.60 -33.61 5.11
C ALA A 147 10.04 -32.28 4.44
N SER A 148 10.11 -31.21 5.22
CA SER A 148 10.66 -29.92 4.78
C SER A 148 12.19 -30.00 4.63
N ILE A 149 12.75 -29.19 3.75
CA ILE A 149 14.21 -29.10 3.51
C ILE A 149 14.69 -27.74 3.97
N ASP A 150 15.63 -27.71 4.91
CA ASP A 150 16.32 -26.48 5.28
C ASP A 150 17.35 -26.12 4.20
N VAL A 151 17.20 -24.95 3.60
CA VAL A 151 18.12 -24.42 2.57
C VAL A 151 18.93 -23.23 3.07
N SER A 152 18.93 -23.00 4.38
CA SER A 152 19.57 -21.82 4.99
C SER A 152 21.10 -21.87 4.97
N GLY A 153 21.70 -23.06 4.95
CA GLY A 153 23.15 -23.19 5.18
C GLY A 153 23.61 -22.60 6.51
N GLY A 154 22.69 -22.47 7.49
CA GLY A 154 22.94 -21.84 8.79
C GLY A 154 22.62 -20.33 8.87
N ALA A 155 22.20 -19.69 7.80
CA ALA A 155 21.71 -18.31 7.81
C ALA A 155 20.32 -18.22 8.46
N LYS A 156 20.03 -17.12 9.15
CA LYS A 156 18.72 -16.89 9.82
C LYS A 156 17.57 -16.73 8.84
N ASN A 157 17.85 -16.20 7.67
CA ASN A 157 16.89 -15.97 6.61
C ASN A 157 17.60 -15.96 5.25
N VAL A 158 17.16 -16.81 4.33
CA VAL A 158 17.62 -16.85 2.93
C VAL A 158 16.49 -16.51 1.96
N ASN A 159 15.25 -16.56 2.45
CA ASN A 159 13.99 -16.32 1.74
C ASN A 159 14.00 -16.95 0.34
N PRO A 160 13.82 -18.28 0.23
CA PRO A 160 13.83 -18.98 -1.06
C PRO A 160 12.64 -18.51 -1.91
N LEU A 161 12.89 -18.22 -3.18
CA LEU A 161 11.88 -17.74 -4.13
C LEU A 161 11.69 -18.74 -5.28
N GLY A 162 12.07 -18.38 -6.50
CA GLY A 162 11.89 -19.19 -7.68
C GLY A 162 12.49 -20.58 -7.56
N ILE A 163 11.78 -21.59 -8.09
CA ILE A 163 12.16 -22.99 -8.09
C ILE A 163 12.02 -23.53 -9.51
N ALA A 164 13.03 -24.24 -9.99
CA ALA A 164 12.92 -25.08 -11.18
C ALA A 164 13.45 -26.49 -10.88
N LEU A 165 12.68 -27.51 -11.28
CA LEU A 165 13.00 -28.92 -11.03
C LEU A 165 13.78 -29.52 -12.19
N THR A 166 14.70 -30.42 -11.89
CA THR A 166 15.31 -31.28 -12.92
C THR A 166 14.25 -32.20 -13.53
N ALA A 167 14.48 -32.67 -14.76
CA ALA A 167 13.53 -33.50 -15.51
C ALA A 167 13.15 -34.82 -14.77
N ASP A 168 14.09 -35.35 -14.00
CA ASP A 168 13.88 -36.54 -13.17
C ASP A 168 13.20 -36.25 -11.82
N GLY A 169 12.96 -34.98 -11.51
CA GLY A 169 12.35 -34.53 -10.26
C GLY A 169 13.19 -34.76 -9.01
N GLN A 170 14.48 -35.17 -9.15
CA GLN A 170 15.33 -35.50 -8.00
C GLN A 170 16.03 -34.27 -7.40
N LYS A 171 16.26 -33.24 -8.21
CA LYS A 171 16.91 -31.99 -7.77
C LYS A 171 16.11 -30.77 -8.14
N ALA A 172 16.37 -29.68 -7.43
CA ALA A 172 15.85 -28.36 -7.72
C ALA A 172 16.95 -27.31 -7.75
N VAL A 173 16.83 -26.32 -8.62
CA VAL A 173 17.56 -25.05 -8.49
C VAL A 173 16.65 -24.01 -7.87
N VAL A 174 17.13 -23.31 -6.85
CA VAL A 174 16.34 -22.44 -5.99
C VAL A 174 17.03 -21.10 -5.79
N ALA A 175 16.32 -20.01 -6.06
CA ALA A 175 16.81 -18.67 -5.79
C ALA A 175 16.75 -18.38 -4.28
N LEU A 176 17.88 -18.00 -3.68
CA LEU A 176 17.99 -17.58 -2.27
C LEU A 176 18.15 -16.05 -2.23
N SER A 177 17.01 -15.36 -2.10
CA SER A 177 16.96 -13.92 -2.38
C SER A 177 17.68 -13.02 -1.37
N MET A 178 17.82 -13.48 -0.11
CA MET A 178 18.52 -12.72 0.94
C MET A 178 20.03 -12.89 0.93
N THR A 179 20.52 -13.98 0.33
CA THR A 179 21.97 -14.27 0.24
C THR A 179 22.53 -14.05 -1.14
N ASN A 180 21.70 -13.62 -2.12
CA ASN A 180 22.11 -13.39 -3.51
C ASN A 180 22.70 -14.64 -4.19
N GLN A 181 22.13 -15.80 -3.92
CA GLN A 181 22.63 -17.10 -4.37
C GLN A 181 21.60 -17.92 -5.11
N LEU A 182 22.07 -18.81 -6.00
CA LEU A 182 21.30 -19.93 -6.52
C LEU A 182 21.79 -21.19 -5.82
N ALA A 183 20.89 -21.99 -5.27
CA ALA A 183 21.18 -23.28 -4.65
C ALA A 183 20.79 -24.45 -5.56
N LEU A 184 21.61 -25.49 -5.60
CA LEU A 184 21.23 -26.82 -6.08
C LEU A 184 20.83 -27.67 -4.87
N VAL A 185 19.61 -28.17 -4.86
CA VAL A 185 19.01 -28.91 -3.75
C VAL A 185 18.73 -30.34 -4.19
N ASP A 186 19.27 -31.32 -3.46
CA ASP A 186 18.89 -32.70 -3.57
C ASP A 186 17.56 -32.95 -2.82
N LEU A 187 16.51 -33.17 -3.58
CA LEU A 187 15.17 -33.39 -3.04
C LEU A 187 14.99 -34.75 -2.39
N VAL A 188 15.78 -35.77 -2.81
CA VAL A 188 15.73 -37.10 -2.23
C VAL A 188 16.51 -37.15 -0.93
N GLY A 189 17.74 -36.66 -0.94
CA GLY A 189 18.59 -36.55 0.26
C GLY A 189 18.21 -35.45 1.22
N GLY A 190 17.32 -34.53 0.84
CA GLY A 190 16.80 -33.48 1.69
C GLY A 190 17.82 -32.41 2.11
N LYS A 191 18.74 -32.03 1.22
CA LYS A 191 19.85 -31.11 1.55
C LYS A 191 20.27 -30.25 0.36
N VAL A 192 20.90 -29.12 0.67
CA VAL A 192 21.62 -28.31 -0.31
C VAL A 192 22.90 -29.03 -0.74
N VAL A 193 23.12 -29.22 -2.05
CA VAL A 193 24.32 -29.81 -2.63
C VAL A 193 25.41 -28.74 -2.74
N THR A 194 25.09 -27.61 -3.32
CA THR A 194 26.01 -26.48 -3.52
C THR A 194 25.24 -25.19 -3.78
N THR A 195 25.91 -24.06 -3.65
CA THR A 195 25.39 -22.72 -4.02
C THR A 195 26.37 -22.01 -4.94
N VAL A 196 25.87 -21.03 -5.68
CA VAL A 196 26.68 -20.09 -6.47
C VAL A 196 26.12 -18.68 -6.31
N ASP A 197 27.00 -17.69 -6.22
CA ASP A 197 26.60 -16.28 -6.17
C ASP A 197 26.05 -15.84 -7.53
N VAL A 198 24.97 -15.08 -7.51
CA VAL A 198 24.30 -14.48 -8.67
C VAL A 198 24.10 -12.97 -8.44
N GLY A 199 23.18 -12.32 -9.13
CA GLY A 199 22.86 -10.91 -8.87
C GLY A 199 22.09 -10.70 -7.57
N VAL A 200 21.78 -9.43 -7.29
CA VAL A 200 21.08 -9.02 -6.07
C VAL A 200 19.61 -9.41 -6.12
N CYS A 201 19.12 -10.02 -5.06
CA CYS A 201 17.75 -10.49 -4.91
C CYS A 201 17.32 -11.39 -6.08
N PRO A 202 17.91 -12.59 -6.27
CA PRO A 202 17.43 -13.55 -7.27
C PRO A 202 15.96 -13.91 -6.97
N TYR A 203 15.14 -13.91 -8.05
CA TYR A 203 13.69 -14.01 -7.93
C TYR A 203 13.10 -15.20 -8.69
N GLY A 204 12.97 -15.11 -10.01
CA GLY A 204 12.46 -16.17 -10.88
C GLY A 204 13.56 -17.09 -11.37
N VAL A 205 13.24 -18.38 -11.57
CA VAL A 205 14.19 -19.39 -12.06
C VAL A 205 13.52 -20.25 -13.11
N ALA A 206 14.23 -20.49 -14.24
CA ALA A 206 13.86 -21.48 -15.24
C ALA A 206 15.07 -22.35 -15.59
N LEU A 207 14.83 -23.62 -15.98
CA LEU A 207 15.87 -24.51 -16.48
C LEU A 207 15.74 -24.71 -17.99
N SER A 208 16.87 -24.80 -18.71
CA SER A 208 16.90 -25.21 -20.11
C SER A 208 16.31 -26.62 -20.28
N GLY A 209 15.82 -26.94 -21.47
CA GLY A 209 15.20 -28.23 -21.75
C GLY A 209 16.10 -29.45 -21.49
N ASP A 210 17.43 -29.28 -21.55
CA ASP A 210 18.43 -30.29 -21.22
C ASP A 210 18.87 -30.29 -19.75
N GLY A 211 18.29 -29.36 -18.93
CA GLY A 211 18.59 -29.19 -17.51
C GLY A 211 19.99 -28.65 -17.20
N LYS A 212 20.80 -28.25 -18.22
CA LYS A 212 22.20 -27.86 -18.03
C LYS A 212 22.41 -26.35 -17.81
N THR A 213 21.40 -25.52 -18.03
CA THR A 213 21.47 -24.06 -17.81
C THR A 213 20.28 -23.59 -16.99
N ALA A 214 20.53 -22.94 -15.88
CA ALA A 214 19.52 -22.17 -15.15
C ALA A 214 19.57 -20.70 -15.57
N TYR A 215 18.41 -20.13 -15.74
CA TYR A 215 18.14 -18.70 -15.99
C TYR A 215 17.56 -18.11 -14.73
N VAL A 216 18.21 -17.08 -14.17
CA VAL A 216 17.84 -16.51 -12.88
C VAL A 216 17.67 -15.01 -13.01
N SER A 217 16.45 -14.50 -12.80
CA SER A 217 16.23 -13.07 -12.71
C SER A 217 16.74 -12.52 -11.38
N ASN A 218 17.47 -11.41 -11.43
CA ASN A 218 17.99 -10.73 -10.25
C ASN A 218 17.26 -9.39 -10.13
N PHE A 219 16.32 -9.32 -9.23
CA PHE A 219 15.38 -8.20 -9.05
C PHE A 219 16.11 -6.88 -8.76
N GLY A 220 17.20 -6.91 -7.98
CA GLY A 220 18.06 -5.78 -7.65
C GLY A 220 19.28 -5.61 -8.59
N GLY A 221 19.36 -6.40 -9.66
CA GLY A 221 20.44 -6.32 -10.65
C GLY A 221 21.79 -6.81 -10.15
N ASN A 222 22.86 -6.09 -10.48
CA ASN A 222 24.22 -6.37 -10.00
C ASN A 222 24.46 -5.75 -8.63
N ALA A 223 25.36 -6.31 -7.85
CA ALA A 223 25.93 -5.62 -6.71
C ALA A 223 26.52 -4.26 -7.17
N PRO A 224 26.42 -3.20 -6.36
CA PRO A 224 26.91 -1.88 -6.73
C PRO A 224 28.43 -1.87 -6.93
N GLY A 225 28.89 -1.17 -7.97
CA GLY A 225 30.30 -0.85 -8.18
C GLY A 225 30.81 0.21 -7.20
N ALA A 226 32.12 0.40 -7.13
CA ALA A 226 32.76 1.33 -6.18
C ALA A 226 32.34 2.80 -6.35
N GLU A 227 31.98 3.21 -7.56
CA GLU A 227 31.57 4.58 -7.90
C GLU A 227 30.04 4.76 -7.97
N GLU A 228 29.27 3.70 -7.76
CA GLU A 228 27.81 3.76 -7.86
C GLU A 228 27.17 4.13 -6.52
N LEU A 229 26.10 4.90 -6.58
CA LEU A 229 25.24 5.11 -5.43
C LEU A 229 24.62 3.77 -5.01
N ALA A 230 24.55 3.53 -3.72
CA ALA A 230 24.05 2.26 -3.20
C ALA A 230 23.24 2.48 -1.92
N GLU A 231 22.11 1.79 -1.85
CA GLU A 231 21.21 1.80 -0.69
C GLU A 231 20.93 0.37 -0.21
N PRO A 232 20.61 0.16 1.05
CA PRO A 232 20.36 -1.17 1.58
C PRO A 232 19.03 -1.77 1.08
N SER A 233 18.99 -3.11 1.02
CA SER A 233 17.77 -3.90 0.88
C SER A 233 18.00 -5.29 1.44
N GLY A 234 17.24 -5.69 2.45
CA GLY A 234 17.27 -7.05 3.00
C GLY A 234 18.66 -7.53 3.42
N GLY A 235 19.51 -6.64 3.94
CA GLY A 235 20.88 -6.98 4.37
C GLY A 235 21.94 -6.99 3.28
N THR A 236 21.60 -6.62 2.05
CA THR A 236 22.52 -6.43 0.92
C THR A 236 22.45 -4.98 0.42
N MET A 237 23.39 -4.57 -0.44
CA MET A 237 23.39 -3.25 -1.07
C MET A 237 22.88 -3.37 -2.50
N VAL A 238 22.08 -2.40 -2.93
CA VAL A 238 21.51 -2.26 -4.27
C VAL A 238 22.08 -1.01 -4.93
N ALA A 239 22.51 -1.12 -6.19
CA ALA A 239 22.88 0.05 -6.98
C ALA A 239 21.63 0.87 -7.30
N VAL A 240 21.63 2.16 -6.96
CA VAL A 240 20.49 3.07 -7.10
C VAL A 240 20.83 4.31 -7.93
N ASP A 241 19.81 4.96 -8.48
CA ASP A 241 19.92 6.26 -9.11
C ASP A 241 19.86 7.41 -8.06
N LYS A 242 19.85 8.64 -8.51
CA LYS A 242 19.78 9.84 -7.62
C LYS A 242 18.46 9.96 -6.87
N ARG A 243 17.43 9.19 -7.23
CA ARG A 243 16.13 9.09 -6.57
C ARG A 243 16.08 7.93 -5.58
N THR A 244 17.21 7.22 -5.38
CA THR A 244 17.30 5.99 -4.60
C THR A 244 16.51 4.80 -5.17
N VAL A 245 16.01 4.91 -6.40
CA VAL A 245 15.37 3.82 -7.13
C VAL A 245 16.45 2.90 -7.69
N ALA A 246 16.23 1.58 -7.65
CA ALA A 246 17.17 0.60 -8.21
C ALA A 246 17.54 0.95 -9.66
N LEU A 247 18.84 0.86 -9.96
CA LEU A 247 19.38 1.37 -11.21
C LEU A 247 19.13 0.43 -12.40
N ARG A 248 19.12 -0.91 -12.16
CA ARG A 248 19.03 -1.93 -13.20
C ARG A 248 18.50 -3.27 -12.69
N GLY A 249 18.02 -4.09 -13.61
CA GLY A 249 17.75 -5.50 -13.40
C GLY A 249 18.68 -6.39 -14.26
N THR A 250 18.93 -7.63 -13.85
CA THR A 250 19.78 -8.54 -14.62
C THR A 250 19.24 -9.98 -14.66
N LEU A 251 19.71 -10.75 -15.64
CA LEU A 251 19.46 -12.19 -15.78
C LEU A 251 20.80 -12.93 -15.74
N SER A 252 20.98 -13.82 -14.77
CA SER A 252 22.15 -14.70 -14.67
C SER A 252 21.95 -15.98 -15.47
N PHE A 253 23.01 -16.45 -16.15
CA PHE A 253 23.10 -17.73 -16.82
C PHE A 253 24.02 -18.63 -15.97
N VAL A 254 23.47 -19.72 -15.41
CA VAL A 254 24.19 -20.59 -14.51
C VAL A 254 24.28 -22.01 -15.13
N ALA A 255 25.48 -22.50 -15.34
CA ALA A 255 25.70 -23.88 -15.72
C ALA A 255 25.39 -24.81 -14.54
N VAL A 256 24.55 -25.82 -14.78
CA VAL A 256 24.09 -26.81 -13.81
C VAL A 256 24.73 -28.15 -14.12
N GLY A 257 25.62 -28.63 -13.25
CA GLY A 257 26.18 -29.96 -13.29
C GLY A 257 25.49 -30.91 -12.33
N ALA A 258 26.00 -32.16 -12.24
CA ALA A 258 25.42 -33.12 -11.30
C ALA A 258 25.44 -32.60 -9.84
N ASP A 259 26.57 -32.06 -9.40
CA ASP A 259 26.76 -31.56 -8.03
C ASP A 259 27.46 -30.19 -8.01
N SER A 260 27.32 -29.42 -9.08
CA SER A 260 28.01 -28.14 -9.24
C SER A 260 27.12 -27.09 -9.90
N LEU A 261 27.33 -25.85 -9.50
CA LEU A 261 26.77 -24.66 -10.14
C LEU A 261 27.89 -23.68 -10.48
N ARG A 262 27.80 -23.04 -11.64
CA ARG A 262 28.74 -21.99 -12.04
C ARG A 262 28.06 -20.94 -12.89
N GLU A 263 28.06 -19.68 -12.44
CA GLU A 263 27.60 -18.57 -13.28
C GLU A 263 28.52 -18.43 -14.51
N THR A 264 27.94 -18.41 -15.70
CA THR A 264 28.64 -18.37 -16.98
C THR A 264 28.50 -17.06 -17.71
N GLY A 265 27.65 -16.18 -17.20
CA GLY A 265 27.40 -14.83 -17.72
C GLY A 265 26.18 -14.20 -17.12
N ARG A 266 26.04 -12.92 -17.35
CA ARG A 266 24.93 -12.10 -16.89
C ARG A 266 24.54 -11.10 -17.98
N LEU A 267 23.24 -10.85 -18.13
CA LEU A 267 22.66 -9.93 -19.11
C LEU A 267 21.83 -8.88 -18.38
N GLU A 268 22.00 -7.61 -18.72
CA GLU A 268 21.11 -6.57 -18.27
C GLU A 268 19.76 -6.67 -18.97
N VAL A 269 18.68 -6.55 -18.20
CA VAL A 269 17.28 -6.56 -18.63
C VAL A 269 16.56 -5.32 -18.05
N GLY A 270 15.23 -5.26 -18.14
CA GLY A 270 14.51 -4.16 -17.53
C GLY A 270 14.56 -4.16 -16.00
N LEU A 271 14.07 -3.07 -15.40
CA LEU A 271 14.12 -2.86 -13.95
C LEU A 271 13.20 -3.83 -13.21
N HIS A 272 13.65 -4.33 -12.06
CA HIS A 272 12.95 -5.28 -11.19
C HIS A 272 12.44 -6.52 -11.94
N PRO A 273 13.35 -7.32 -12.56
CA PRO A 273 12.95 -8.54 -13.27
C PRO A 273 12.44 -9.60 -12.29
N SER A 274 11.22 -10.11 -12.54
CA SER A 274 10.53 -11.09 -11.69
C SER A 274 10.42 -12.46 -12.37
N GLU A 275 9.26 -12.78 -12.96
CA GLU A 275 8.97 -14.07 -13.61
C GLU A 275 9.90 -14.32 -14.79
N VAL A 276 10.36 -15.58 -14.91
CA VAL A 276 11.18 -16.07 -16.04
C VAL A 276 10.43 -17.20 -16.71
N LEU A 277 10.06 -17.05 -17.99
CA LEU A 277 9.33 -18.04 -18.77
C LEU A 277 10.13 -18.51 -19.97
N LEU A 278 10.44 -19.81 -20.04
CA LEU A 278 11.18 -20.41 -21.14
C LEU A 278 10.27 -21.00 -22.22
N ASP A 279 10.47 -20.59 -23.48
CA ASP A 279 9.95 -21.22 -24.69
C ASP A 279 11.10 -22.00 -25.37
N ALA A 280 11.39 -23.16 -24.83
CA ALA A 280 12.50 -23.97 -25.29
C ALA A 280 12.42 -24.37 -26.77
N PRO A 281 11.24 -24.73 -27.34
CA PRO A 281 11.14 -25.08 -28.77
C PRO A 281 11.52 -23.94 -29.71
N ARG A 282 11.34 -22.67 -29.28
CA ARG A 282 11.67 -21.50 -30.10
C ARG A 282 12.92 -20.75 -29.62
N GLN A 283 13.65 -21.34 -28.69
CA GLN A 283 14.87 -20.77 -28.10
C GLN A 283 14.67 -19.35 -27.56
N ARG A 284 13.49 -19.08 -26.96
CA ARG A 284 13.16 -17.79 -26.40
C ARG A 284 12.99 -17.86 -24.88
N LEU A 285 13.48 -16.87 -24.20
CA LEU A 285 13.24 -16.66 -22.78
C LEU A 285 12.58 -15.31 -22.60
N PHE A 286 11.51 -15.27 -21.79
CA PHE A 286 10.81 -14.06 -21.45
C PHE A 286 11.07 -13.71 -19.98
N VAL A 287 11.32 -12.44 -19.70
CA VAL A 287 11.54 -11.92 -18.34
C VAL A 287 10.62 -10.74 -18.12
N ALA A 288 9.74 -10.83 -17.15
CA ALA A 288 8.87 -9.73 -16.74
C ALA A 288 9.67 -8.66 -15.98
N ASN A 289 9.55 -7.40 -16.36
CA ASN A 289 10.26 -6.27 -15.76
C ASN A 289 9.23 -5.38 -15.04
N VAL A 290 8.99 -5.65 -13.77
CA VAL A 290 7.96 -4.98 -12.96
C VAL A 290 8.16 -3.47 -12.92
N GLY A 291 9.40 -3.03 -12.71
CA GLY A 291 9.77 -1.62 -12.65
C GLY A 291 9.89 -0.93 -14.00
N GLY A 292 9.78 -1.68 -15.10
CA GLY A 292 9.97 -1.17 -16.46
C GLY A 292 8.74 -1.27 -17.36
N ASP A 293 7.57 -1.73 -16.87
CA ASP A 293 6.34 -1.94 -17.63
C ASP A 293 6.57 -2.71 -18.94
N SER A 294 7.42 -3.74 -18.91
CA SER A 294 7.90 -4.40 -20.12
C SER A 294 8.23 -5.86 -19.90
N VAL A 295 8.41 -6.58 -21.01
CA VAL A 295 8.97 -7.95 -21.00
C VAL A 295 10.19 -7.97 -21.88
N SER A 296 11.34 -8.41 -21.33
CA SER A 296 12.56 -8.68 -22.09
C SER A 296 12.45 -10.04 -22.78
N VAL A 297 12.75 -10.08 -24.10
CA VAL A 297 12.80 -11.31 -24.89
C VAL A 297 14.27 -11.62 -25.19
N ILE A 298 14.75 -12.74 -24.70
CA ILE A 298 16.14 -13.17 -24.80
C ILE A 298 16.22 -14.39 -25.73
N ASP A 299 17.13 -14.36 -26.70
CA ASP A 299 17.52 -15.51 -27.49
C ASP A 299 18.44 -16.40 -26.64
N THR A 300 18.01 -17.64 -26.34
CA THR A 300 18.73 -18.53 -25.44
C THR A 300 20.01 -19.14 -26.06
N ALA A 301 20.10 -19.20 -27.40
CA ALA A 301 21.28 -19.73 -28.10
C ALA A 301 22.41 -18.71 -28.09
N THR A 302 22.08 -17.44 -28.36
CA THR A 302 23.07 -16.34 -28.40
C THR A 302 23.25 -15.64 -27.06
N ARG A 303 22.33 -15.85 -26.10
CA ARG A 303 22.25 -15.18 -24.78
C ARG A 303 22.19 -13.66 -24.89
N LYS A 304 21.48 -13.17 -25.89
CA LYS A 304 21.32 -11.72 -26.13
C LYS A 304 19.87 -11.30 -26.02
N LEU A 305 19.65 -10.07 -25.58
CA LEU A 305 18.35 -9.41 -25.67
C LEU A 305 17.99 -9.25 -27.16
N SER A 306 16.91 -9.87 -27.58
CA SER A 306 16.41 -9.77 -28.97
C SER A 306 15.46 -8.60 -29.13
N ARG A 307 14.59 -8.34 -28.16
CA ARG A 307 13.69 -7.19 -28.11
C ARG A 307 13.12 -7.00 -26.71
N THR A 308 12.58 -5.81 -26.46
CA THR A 308 11.75 -5.49 -25.28
C THR A 308 10.32 -5.23 -25.75
N LEU A 309 9.34 -5.87 -25.11
CA LEU A 309 7.92 -5.68 -25.37
C LEU A 309 7.36 -4.69 -24.35
N ASP A 310 6.73 -3.62 -24.82
CA ASP A 310 5.96 -2.71 -23.96
C ASP A 310 4.64 -3.38 -23.57
N THR A 311 4.29 -3.37 -22.28
CA THR A 311 3.04 -3.94 -21.76
C THR A 311 1.96 -2.89 -21.58
N LYS A 312 2.27 -1.62 -21.80
CA LYS A 312 1.30 -0.53 -21.77
C LYS A 312 0.34 -0.63 -22.96
N PRO A 313 -0.98 -0.58 -22.73
CA PRO A 313 -1.96 -0.60 -23.82
C PRO A 313 -1.98 0.68 -24.66
N ASP A 314 -1.34 1.73 -24.18
CA ASP A 314 -1.04 2.96 -24.91
C ASP A 314 0.32 3.47 -24.46
N HIS A 315 1.21 3.75 -25.39
CA HIS A 315 2.60 4.17 -25.12
C HIS A 315 2.67 5.49 -24.33
N ASP A 316 1.70 6.37 -24.48
CA ASP A 316 1.65 7.68 -23.80
C ASP A 316 1.21 7.57 -22.33
N LEU A 317 0.76 6.40 -21.86
CA LEU A 317 0.43 6.21 -20.45
C LEU A 317 1.68 6.36 -19.57
N PRO A 318 1.54 6.94 -18.37
CA PRO A 318 2.64 6.96 -17.40
C PRO A 318 3.05 5.54 -17.00
N TRP A 319 4.21 5.41 -16.40
CA TRP A 319 4.65 4.18 -15.75
C TRP A 319 3.62 3.71 -14.70
N GLY A 320 3.51 2.38 -14.53
CA GLY A 320 2.68 1.81 -13.46
C GLY A 320 1.81 0.62 -13.87
N MET A 321 2.18 -0.11 -14.94
CA MET A 321 1.52 -1.39 -15.26
C MET A 321 1.87 -2.47 -14.24
N LEU A 322 3.08 -2.44 -13.66
CA LEU A 322 3.59 -3.44 -12.71
C LEU A 322 3.53 -4.86 -13.29
N THR A 323 4.17 -5.07 -14.42
CA THR A 323 4.16 -6.33 -15.18
C THR A 323 4.89 -7.44 -14.43
N ASP A 324 4.19 -8.50 -14.02
CA ASP A 324 4.76 -9.55 -13.16
C ASP A 324 4.64 -10.96 -13.75
N GLY A 325 3.52 -11.68 -13.60
CA GLY A 325 3.37 -13.06 -14.05
C GLY A 325 3.27 -13.20 -15.57
N LEU A 326 3.84 -14.28 -16.13
CA LEU A 326 3.88 -14.56 -17.56
C LEU A 326 3.31 -15.94 -17.91
N ALA A 327 2.59 -16.02 -19.03
CA ALA A 327 2.19 -17.28 -19.65
C ALA A 327 2.22 -17.18 -21.17
N LEU A 328 2.43 -18.33 -21.86
CA LEU A 328 2.49 -18.38 -23.31
C LEU A 328 1.32 -19.23 -23.85
N SER A 329 0.72 -18.79 -24.96
CA SER A 329 -0.26 -19.61 -25.70
C SER A 329 0.39 -20.90 -26.22
N ALA A 330 -0.40 -21.95 -26.39
CA ALA A 330 0.10 -23.26 -26.86
C ALA A 330 0.82 -23.20 -28.22
N ASP A 331 0.37 -22.31 -29.09
CA ASP A 331 1.00 -22.07 -30.40
C ASP A 331 2.26 -21.16 -30.33
N GLY A 332 2.53 -20.58 -29.15
CA GLY A 332 3.67 -19.70 -28.90
C GLY A 332 3.60 -18.34 -29.58
N ARG A 333 2.39 -17.90 -30.01
CA ARG A 333 2.20 -16.63 -30.71
C ARG A 333 1.75 -15.48 -29.80
N THR A 334 1.10 -15.80 -28.69
CA THR A 334 0.62 -14.79 -27.73
C THR A 334 1.28 -14.98 -26.38
N LEU A 335 1.89 -13.93 -25.87
CA LEU A 335 2.38 -13.85 -24.50
C LEU A 335 1.34 -13.10 -23.66
N PHE A 336 0.95 -13.69 -22.55
CA PHE A 336 0.08 -13.09 -21.54
C PHE A 336 0.94 -12.59 -20.40
N ALA A 337 0.75 -11.31 -20.04
CA ALA A 337 1.50 -10.65 -18.98
C ALA A 337 0.52 -10.02 -17.97
N ALA A 338 0.65 -10.37 -16.70
CA ALA A 338 -0.16 -9.80 -15.62
C ALA A 338 0.28 -8.36 -15.35
N ASN A 339 -0.61 -7.40 -15.60
CA ASN A 339 -0.42 -5.98 -15.32
C ASN A 339 -1.15 -5.60 -14.04
N ALA A 340 -0.48 -5.79 -12.90
CA ALA A 340 -1.07 -5.62 -11.57
C ALA A 340 -1.57 -4.20 -11.30
N GLY A 341 -0.87 -3.19 -11.82
CA GLY A 341 -1.21 -1.78 -11.61
C GLY A 341 -2.49 -1.31 -12.30
N ILE A 342 -3.04 -2.11 -13.24
CA ILE A 342 -4.28 -1.78 -13.96
C ILE A 342 -5.34 -2.89 -13.88
N ASN A 343 -5.15 -3.90 -13.03
CA ASN A 343 -6.06 -5.02 -12.83
C ASN A 343 -6.45 -5.72 -14.16
N ALA A 344 -5.46 -6.01 -15.00
CA ALA A 344 -5.68 -6.62 -16.31
C ALA A 344 -4.52 -7.55 -16.70
N VAL A 345 -4.78 -8.47 -17.66
CA VAL A 345 -3.75 -9.25 -18.32
C VAL A 345 -3.55 -8.71 -19.73
N ALA A 346 -2.32 -8.32 -20.04
CA ALA A 346 -1.92 -7.87 -21.38
C ALA A 346 -1.68 -9.08 -22.30
N CYS A 347 -2.30 -9.06 -23.48
CA CYS A 347 -2.13 -10.04 -24.55
C CYS A 347 -1.19 -9.45 -25.61
N LEU A 348 0.03 -9.94 -25.65
CA LEU A 348 1.12 -9.46 -26.51
C LEU A 348 1.26 -10.38 -27.73
N ASP A 349 1.05 -9.87 -28.93
CA ASP A 349 1.26 -10.61 -30.18
C ASP A 349 2.75 -10.68 -30.50
N LEU A 350 3.31 -11.88 -30.41
CA LEU A 350 4.73 -12.13 -30.66
C LEU A 350 5.10 -12.18 -32.14
N SER A 351 4.11 -12.25 -33.04
CA SER A 351 4.32 -12.20 -34.48
C SER A 351 4.46 -10.76 -35.01
N ALA A 352 3.91 -9.79 -34.31
CA ALA A 352 4.01 -8.38 -34.66
C ALA A 352 5.31 -7.74 -34.13
N ALA A 353 5.94 -6.91 -34.94
CA ALA A 353 7.13 -6.16 -34.52
C ALA A 353 6.77 -5.12 -33.44
N HIS A 354 5.63 -4.42 -33.64
CA HIS A 354 5.09 -3.43 -32.72
C HIS A 354 3.56 -3.51 -32.75
N SER A 355 2.94 -3.94 -31.69
CA SER A 355 1.49 -3.84 -31.50
C SER A 355 1.20 -3.49 -30.05
N ALA A 356 0.29 -2.56 -29.81
CA ALA A 356 -0.22 -2.30 -28.48
C ALA A 356 -0.96 -3.55 -27.99
N PRO A 357 -0.72 -4.02 -26.76
CA PRO A 357 -1.39 -5.20 -26.25
C PRO A 357 -2.89 -4.97 -26.11
N LYS A 358 -3.67 -6.04 -26.31
CA LYS A 358 -5.05 -6.11 -25.90
C LYS A 358 -5.14 -6.54 -24.46
N LEU A 359 -6.18 -6.10 -23.76
CA LEU A 359 -6.35 -6.37 -22.34
C LEU A 359 -7.48 -7.38 -22.08
N ILE A 360 -7.28 -8.26 -21.11
CA ILE A 360 -8.32 -9.09 -20.49
C ILE A 360 -8.53 -8.55 -19.06
N PRO A 361 -9.76 -8.16 -18.68
CA PRO A 361 -10.04 -7.70 -17.32
C PRO A 361 -9.73 -8.77 -16.28
N ALA A 362 -9.05 -8.41 -15.21
CA ALA A 362 -8.67 -9.29 -14.12
C ALA A 362 -9.25 -8.82 -12.78
N GLY A 363 -9.09 -9.64 -11.77
CA GLY A 363 -9.36 -9.27 -10.39
C GLY A 363 -8.30 -8.34 -9.81
N TRP A 364 -8.38 -8.11 -8.50
CA TRP A 364 -7.52 -7.14 -7.85
C TRP A 364 -6.08 -7.63 -7.72
N TYR A 365 -5.17 -6.93 -8.40
CA TYR A 365 -3.74 -7.15 -8.39
C TYR A 365 -3.31 -8.49 -8.99
N PRO A 366 -3.49 -8.75 -10.32
CA PRO A 366 -3.04 -9.99 -10.96
C PRO A 366 -1.52 -10.14 -10.84
N GLY A 367 -1.06 -11.22 -10.20
CA GLY A 367 0.34 -11.46 -9.89
C GLY A 367 0.94 -12.73 -10.50
N ALA A 368 0.10 -13.66 -10.97
CA ALA A 368 0.54 -14.85 -11.70
C ALA A 368 -0.52 -15.30 -12.71
N VAL A 369 -0.08 -15.88 -13.82
CA VAL A 369 -0.96 -16.37 -14.89
C VAL A 369 -0.50 -17.71 -15.40
N ARG A 370 -1.45 -18.56 -15.80
CA ARG A 370 -1.18 -19.81 -16.53
C ARG A 370 -2.23 -19.98 -17.64
N VAL A 371 -1.84 -20.62 -18.73
CA VAL A 371 -2.72 -20.92 -19.85
C VAL A 371 -2.76 -22.41 -20.08
N ARG A 372 -3.97 -22.97 -20.20
CA ARG A 372 -4.19 -24.39 -20.53
C ARG A 372 -5.52 -24.59 -21.24
N ASP A 373 -5.53 -25.41 -22.26
CA ASP A 373 -6.74 -25.85 -22.99
C ASP A 373 -7.66 -24.68 -23.38
N GLY A 374 -7.07 -23.57 -23.87
CA GLY A 374 -7.82 -22.38 -24.28
C GLY A 374 -8.39 -21.56 -23.11
N GLN A 375 -7.97 -21.86 -21.88
CA GLN A 375 -8.34 -21.11 -20.69
C GLN A 375 -7.15 -20.37 -20.12
N LEU A 376 -7.38 -19.14 -19.68
CA LEU A 376 -6.45 -18.34 -18.89
C LEU A 376 -6.86 -18.45 -17.41
N PHE A 377 -5.88 -18.76 -16.56
CA PHE A 377 -6.03 -18.77 -15.11
C PHE A 377 -5.20 -17.63 -14.55
N VAL A 378 -5.83 -16.73 -13.80
CA VAL A 378 -5.21 -15.54 -13.22
C VAL A 378 -5.28 -15.66 -11.71
N VAL A 379 -4.14 -15.55 -11.04
CA VAL A 379 -4.05 -15.41 -9.60
C VAL A 379 -3.99 -13.92 -9.27
N ASN A 380 -5.04 -13.44 -8.62
CA ASN A 380 -5.15 -12.06 -8.16
C ASN A 380 -4.73 -12.02 -6.70
N VAL A 381 -3.67 -11.31 -6.39
CA VAL A 381 -3.02 -11.32 -5.05
C VAL A 381 -4.01 -11.00 -3.93
N ARG A 382 -5.01 -10.15 -4.21
CA ARG A 382 -5.92 -9.60 -3.22
C ARG A 382 -7.34 -10.21 -3.22
N ASN A 383 -7.76 -10.92 -4.28
CA ASN A 383 -9.16 -11.37 -4.37
C ASN A 383 -9.41 -12.67 -5.13
N GLY A 384 -8.52 -13.66 -5.04
CA GLY A 384 -8.83 -15.00 -5.50
C GLY A 384 -8.29 -15.37 -6.88
N VAL A 385 -8.79 -16.49 -7.40
CA VAL A 385 -8.36 -17.09 -8.68
C VAL A 385 -9.44 -16.95 -9.72
N GLN A 386 -9.08 -16.43 -10.88
CA GLN A 386 -9.97 -16.19 -12.01
C GLN A 386 -9.67 -17.19 -13.13
N LYS A 387 -10.71 -17.76 -13.75
CA LYS A 387 -10.64 -18.60 -14.95
C LYS A 387 -11.41 -17.94 -16.07
N VAL A 388 -10.74 -17.70 -17.19
CA VAL A 388 -11.30 -17.00 -18.35
C VAL A 388 -11.10 -17.85 -19.60
N ALA A 389 -12.18 -18.11 -20.36
CA ALA A 389 -12.05 -18.65 -21.71
C ALA A 389 -11.36 -17.60 -22.60
N LEU A 390 -10.26 -18.01 -23.25
CA LEU A 390 -9.58 -17.09 -24.16
C LEU A 390 -10.47 -16.73 -25.34
N PRO A 391 -10.69 -15.45 -25.62
CA PRO A 391 -11.59 -15.04 -26.71
C PRO A 391 -11.01 -15.44 -28.07
N THR A 392 -11.85 -16.03 -28.92
CA THR A 392 -11.49 -16.46 -30.26
C THR A 392 -12.00 -15.55 -31.36
N ASP A 393 -12.91 -14.63 -31.03
CA ASP A 393 -13.51 -13.69 -31.97
C ASP A 393 -13.11 -12.23 -31.65
N ALA A 394 -13.00 -11.42 -32.67
CA ALA A 394 -12.55 -10.02 -32.56
C ALA A 394 -13.50 -9.13 -31.72
N LYS A 395 -14.80 -9.47 -31.66
CA LYS A 395 -15.77 -8.69 -30.89
C LYS A 395 -15.55 -8.85 -29.40
N THR A 396 -15.37 -10.08 -28.92
CA THR A 396 -15.07 -10.37 -27.51
C THR A 396 -13.72 -9.79 -27.10
N VAL A 397 -12.69 -9.88 -27.98
CA VAL A 397 -11.40 -9.24 -27.74
C VAL A 397 -11.55 -7.72 -27.55
N ALA A 398 -12.33 -7.07 -28.40
CA ALA A 398 -12.56 -5.63 -28.32
C ALA A 398 -13.39 -5.25 -27.09
N ASP A 399 -14.37 -6.07 -26.69
CA ASP A 399 -15.16 -5.85 -25.48
C ASP A 399 -14.28 -5.93 -24.22
N TYR A 400 -13.47 -6.98 -24.09
CA TYR A 400 -12.57 -7.12 -22.96
C TYR A 400 -11.57 -5.98 -22.85
N ASP A 401 -10.96 -5.59 -24.00
CA ASP A 401 -10.02 -4.46 -24.04
C ASP A 401 -10.70 -3.15 -23.59
N ALA A 402 -11.91 -2.87 -24.08
CA ALA A 402 -12.66 -1.69 -23.70
C ALA A 402 -13.04 -1.67 -22.20
N ARG A 403 -13.48 -2.79 -21.68
CA ARG A 403 -13.84 -2.95 -20.26
C ARG A 403 -12.64 -2.76 -19.35
N ALA A 404 -11.51 -3.42 -19.63
CA ALA A 404 -10.29 -3.27 -18.84
C ALA A 404 -9.77 -1.81 -18.83
N ARG A 405 -9.80 -1.16 -20.00
CA ARG A 405 -9.43 0.27 -20.11
C ARG A 405 -10.36 1.18 -19.34
N ALA A 406 -11.66 0.92 -19.36
CA ALA A 406 -12.64 1.69 -18.60
C ALA A 406 -12.46 1.48 -17.09
N ALA A 407 -12.29 0.24 -16.63
CA ALA A 407 -12.12 -0.11 -15.23
C ALA A 407 -10.85 0.52 -14.60
N ALA A 408 -9.77 0.60 -15.36
CA ALA A 408 -8.52 1.24 -14.94
C ALA A 408 -8.46 2.76 -15.24
N HIS A 409 -9.56 3.37 -15.68
CA HIS A 409 -9.66 4.80 -16.01
C HIS A 409 -8.57 5.30 -16.99
N LEU A 410 -8.14 4.46 -17.96
CA LEU A 410 -7.00 4.79 -18.84
C LEU A 410 -7.24 6.01 -19.71
N ALA A 411 -8.48 6.28 -20.15
CA ALA A 411 -8.82 7.48 -20.92
C ALA A 411 -8.62 8.76 -20.09
N HIS A 412 -8.96 8.71 -18.80
CA HIS A 412 -8.70 9.79 -17.85
C HIS A 412 -7.20 9.99 -17.64
N ALA A 413 -6.46 8.90 -17.39
CA ALA A 413 -5.02 8.94 -17.23
C ALA A 413 -4.30 9.53 -18.46
N LEU A 414 -4.66 9.14 -19.68
CA LEU A 414 -4.10 9.66 -20.93
C LEU A 414 -4.32 11.16 -21.10
N ARG A 415 -5.45 11.69 -20.62
CA ARG A 415 -5.72 13.14 -20.68
C ARG A 415 -4.63 13.93 -19.95
N TYR A 416 -4.15 13.42 -18.82
CA TYR A 416 -3.21 14.11 -17.95
C TYR A 416 -1.75 13.66 -18.10
N ALA A 417 -1.49 12.56 -18.79
CA ALA A 417 -0.14 12.05 -19.02
C ALA A 417 0.71 12.99 -19.90
N LYS A 418 0.07 13.70 -20.81
CA LYS A 418 0.76 14.67 -21.67
C LYS A 418 1.03 15.94 -20.87
N GLY A 419 2.29 16.34 -20.78
CA GLY A 419 2.72 17.57 -20.10
C GLY A 419 2.00 18.83 -20.60
N PRO A 420 2.43 20.03 -20.16
CA PRO A 420 1.73 21.28 -20.43
C PRO A 420 1.40 21.51 -21.92
N ARG A 421 0.14 21.79 -22.20
CA ARG A 421 -0.27 22.21 -23.55
C ARG A 421 -0.01 23.70 -23.69
N THR A 422 0.65 24.12 -24.75
CA THR A 422 1.01 25.53 -25.03
C THR A 422 -0.18 26.50 -25.03
N THR A 423 -1.41 26.01 -25.19
CA THR A 423 -2.66 26.80 -25.21
C THR A 423 -3.23 27.09 -23.81
N THR A 424 -2.68 26.53 -22.73
CA THR A 424 -3.26 26.63 -21.38
C THR A 424 -2.68 27.77 -20.54
N ALA A 425 -1.51 28.32 -20.91
CA ALA A 425 -0.79 29.34 -20.13
C ALA A 425 -1.52 30.70 -20.00
N THR A 426 -2.51 30.96 -20.82
CA THR A 426 -3.32 32.21 -20.81
C THR A 426 -4.59 32.13 -19.99
N ALA A 427 -4.93 30.97 -19.43
CA ALA A 427 -6.11 30.81 -18.58
C ALA A 427 -5.95 31.59 -17.25
N ALA A 428 -7.06 32.13 -16.74
CA ALA A 428 -7.06 32.75 -15.40
C ALA A 428 -6.66 31.72 -14.33
N PRO A 429 -5.85 32.11 -13.32
CA PRO A 429 -5.48 31.21 -12.23
C PRO A 429 -6.70 30.72 -11.45
N VAL A 430 -6.73 29.41 -11.15
CA VAL A 430 -7.72 28.75 -10.29
C VAL A 430 -6.99 27.88 -9.27
N PRO A 431 -7.60 27.56 -8.10
CA PRO A 431 -6.90 26.79 -7.07
C PRO A 431 -6.38 25.44 -7.55
N VAL A 432 -7.24 24.65 -8.19
CA VAL A 432 -6.89 23.38 -8.81
C VAL A 432 -7.16 23.48 -10.32
N PRO A 433 -6.14 23.66 -11.14
CA PRO A 433 -6.31 23.82 -12.59
C PRO A 433 -6.92 22.58 -13.26
N ALA A 434 -7.73 22.74 -14.30
CA ALA A 434 -8.36 21.62 -15.03
C ALA A 434 -7.39 20.87 -15.96
N GLU A 435 -6.30 21.48 -16.38
CA GLU A 435 -5.28 20.87 -17.24
C GLU A 435 -3.88 21.09 -16.68
N VAL A 436 -2.97 20.16 -16.96
CA VAL A 436 -1.57 20.29 -16.54
C VAL A 436 -0.94 21.54 -17.17
N GLY A 437 -0.28 22.36 -16.35
CA GLY A 437 0.39 23.58 -16.78
C GLY A 437 -0.49 24.82 -16.89
N GLN A 438 -1.80 24.74 -16.60
CA GLN A 438 -2.61 25.92 -16.35
C GLN A 438 -2.17 26.61 -15.06
N PRO A 439 -2.29 27.96 -14.95
CA PRO A 439 -1.91 28.67 -13.75
C PRO A 439 -2.77 28.28 -12.54
N SER A 440 -2.11 28.05 -11.40
CA SER A 440 -2.78 27.89 -10.11
C SER A 440 -2.74 29.18 -9.31
N SER A 441 -3.81 29.46 -8.54
CA SER A 441 -3.83 30.49 -7.49
C SER A 441 -2.98 30.10 -6.27
N ILE A 442 -2.60 28.81 -6.19
CA ILE A 442 -1.82 28.24 -5.11
C ILE A 442 -0.39 28.00 -5.61
N ARG A 443 0.59 28.45 -4.87
CA ARG A 443 2.02 28.31 -5.18
C ARG A 443 2.73 27.35 -4.25
N HIS A 444 2.22 27.22 -3.02
CA HIS A 444 2.84 26.46 -1.95
C HIS A 444 1.89 25.35 -1.49
N VAL A 445 2.35 24.13 -1.51
CA VAL A 445 1.62 22.99 -0.98
C VAL A 445 2.35 22.46 0.24
N VAL A 446 1.63 22.32 1.35
CA VAL A 446 2.09 21.63 2.56
C VAL A 446 1.30 20.32 2.66
N TYR A 447 2.02 19.21 2.74
CA TYR A 447 1.44 17.89 2.88
C TYR A 447 1.84 17.31 4.23
N ILE A 448 0.88 17.14 5.14
CA ILE A 448 1.11 16.62 6.50
C ILE A 448 0.65 15.16 6.52
N ILE A 449 1.57 14.26 6.82
CA ILE A 449 1.32 12.83 6.94
C ILE A 449 1.32 12.49 8.43
N LYS A 450 0.31 11.75 8.88
CA LYS A 450 0.06 11.33 10.24
C LYS A 450 -0.09 9.81 10.31
N GLU A 451 -0.35 9.24 11.48
CA GLU A 451 -0.29 7.79 11.74
C GLU A 451 -1.61 7.23 12.29
N ASN A 452 -2.18 6.32 11.52
CA ASN A 452 -2.98 5.15 11.86
C ASN A 452 -4.36 5.42 12.48
N ARG A 453 -5.15 6.39 11.96
CA ARG A 453 -6.51 6.59 12.48
C ARG A 453 -7.56 6.51 11.37
N THR A 454 -8.70 5.86 11.70
CA THR A 454 -9.89 5.89 10.85
C THR A 454 -10.67 7.18 11.05
N PHE A 455 -11.60 7.46 10.13
CA PHE A 455 -12.50 8.60 10.24
C PHE A 455 -13.33 8.56 11.54
N ASP A 456 -13.97 7.43 11.84
CA ASP A 456 -14.84 7.33 13.03
C ASP A 456 -14.09 7.39 14.35
N GLN A 457 -12.83 6.90 14.39
CA GLN A 457 -12.03 6.98 15.62
C GLN A 457 -11.78 8.43 16.06
N VAL A 458 -11.69 9.37 15.11
CA VAL A 458 -11.37 10.80 15.37
C VAL A 458 -12.57 11.69 15.17
N LEU A 459 -13.32 11.57 14.09
CA LEU A 459 -14.40 12.47 13.70
C LEU A 459 -15.81 11.85 13.82
N GLY A 460 -15.94 10.69 14.43
CA GLY A 460 -17.24 10.04 14.60
C GLY A 460 -18.27 10.87 15.37
N ASP A 461 -17.83 11.78 16.25
CA ASP A 461 -18.71 12.69 17.01
C ASP A 461 -18.85 14.10 16.39
N ILE A 462 -18.44 14.30 15.14
CA ILE A 462 -18.51 15.61 14.48
C ILE A 462 -19.96 16.09 14.22
N GLY A 463 -20.93 15.18 14.29
CA GLY A 463 -22.35 15.51 14.19
C GLY A 463 -22.86 15.82 12.79
N ARG A 464 -22.08 15.59 11.75
CA ARG A 464 -22.46 15.79 10.35
C ARG A 464 -21.70 14.82 9.42
N GLY A 465 -22.20 14.66 8.20
CA GLY A 465 -21.65 13.72 7.24
C GLY A 465 -21.94 12.28 7.68
N ASN A 466 -21.16 11.35 7.17
CA ASN A 466 -21.28 9.93 7.45
C ASN A 466 -20.37 9.54 8.63
N ALA A 467 -20.79 9.85 9.86
CA ALA A 467 -20.03 9.69 11.10
C ALA A 467 -20.75 8.78 12.10
N GLU A 468 -20.03 7.91 12.83
CA GLU A 468 -20.57 6.99 13.83
C GLU A 468 -19.98 7.28 15.23
N PRO A 469 -20.74 7.97 16.11
CA PRO A 469 -20.27 8.37 17.44
C PRO A 469 -19.89 7.21 18.35
N LYS A 470 -20.43 6.00 18.13
CA LYS A 470 -20.11 4.82 18.95
C LYS A 470 -18.68 4.32 18.76
N LEU A 471 -18.03 4.65 17.64
CA LEU A 471 -16.68 4.25 17.33
C LEU A 471 -15.61 5.29 17.68
N VAL A 472 -16.02 6.47 18.14
CA VAL A 472 -15.09 7.53 18.53
C VAL A 472 -14.19 7.08 19.67
N LEU A 473 -12.89 7.16 19.49
CA LEU A 473 -11.86 6.93 20.53
C LEU A 473 -11.29 8.26 21.04
N PHE A 474 -11.20 9.25 20.16
CA PHE A 474 -10.56 10.53 20.39
C PHE A 474 -11.53 11.68 20.13
N PRO A 475 -12.53 11.89 21.04
CA PRO A 475 -13.57 12.89 20.86
C PRO A 475 -13.00 14.31 20.88
N ARG A 476 -13.84 15.29 20.57
CA ARG A 476 -13.50 16.73 20.53
C ARG A 476 -12.65 17.24 21.69
N ASP A 477 -12.81 16.72 22.89
CA ASP A 477 -11.99 17.11 24.03
C ASP A 477 -10.53 16.68 23.92
N VAL A 478 -10.25 15.66 23.11
CA VAL A 478 -8.91 15.16 22.76
C VAL A 478 -8.42 15.80 21.48
N THR A 479 -9.29 15.97 20.48
CA THR A 479 -8.95 16.43 19.13
C THR A 479 -9.69 17.71 18.72
N PRO A 480 -9.62 18.82 19.50
CA PRO A 480 -10.36 20.04 19.19
C PRO A 480 -9.92 20.68 17.87
N ASN A 481 -8.65 20.54 17.47
CA ASN A 481 -8.16 21.12 16.23
C ASN A 481 -8.61 20.34 15.00
N HIS A 482 -8.59 19.00 15.01
CA HIS A 482 -9.16 18.18 13.93
C HIS A 482 -10.62 18.55 13.69
N HIS A 483 -11.41 18.63 14.75
CA HIS A 483 -12.82 19.00 14.67
C HIS A 483 -13.04 20.43 14.14
N ALA A 484 -12.33 21.41 14.70
CA ALA A 484 -12.48 22.80 14.28
C ALA A 484 -12.05 23.02 12.82
N ILE A 485 -11.01 22.33 12.36
CA ILE A 485 -10.55 22.36 10.98
C ILE A 485 -11.60 21.72 10.06
N ALA A 486 -12.09 20.53 10.40
CA ALA A 486 -13.12 19.82 9.62
C ALA A 486 -14.47 20.57 9.59
N GLU A 487 -14.78 21.36 10.61
CA GLU A 487 -15.98 22.23 10.65
C GLU A 487 -15.81 23.51 9.84
N ARG A 488 -14.62 24.09 9.87
CA ARG A 488 -14.34 25.35 9.19
C ARG A 488 -14.16 25.18 7.68
N TRP A 489 -13.48 24.14 7.26
CA TRP A 489 -13.14 23.81 5.87
C TRP A 489 -13.92 22.59 5.38
N PRO A 490 -13.68 22.04 4.19
CA PRO A 490 -14.40 20.88 3.72
C PRO A 490 -14.23 19.68 4.66
N LEU A 491 -15.35 19.10 5.09
CA LEU A 491 -15.39 17.76 5.68
C LEU A 491 -15.49 16.73 4.56
N LEU A 492 -14.50 15.86 4.45
CA LEU A 492 -14.50 14.73 3.54
C LEU A 492 -14.92 13.48 4.33
N ASP A 493 -16.16 13.05 4.15
CA ASP A 493 -16.70 11.87 4.85
C ASP A 493 -16.62 10.57 4.05
N ASN A 494 -15.92 10.63 2.90
CA ASN A 494 -15.72 9.50 1.98
C ASN A 494 -14.29 9.51 1.41
N TYR A 495 -13.31 9.63 2.32
CA TYR A 495 -11.89 9.59 2.01
C TYR A 495 -11.27 8.29 2.52
N TYR A 496 -10.34 7.71 1.77
CA TYR A 496 -9.75 6.40 2.05
C TYR A 496 -8.22 6.42 1.95
N CYS A 497 -7.55 5.73 2.86
CA CYS A 497 -6.17 5.33 2.67
C CYS A 497 -6.10 4.15 1.69
N ASN A 498 -5.03 4.07 0.91
CA ASN A 498 -4.84 3.01 -0.06
C ASN A 498 -4.18 1.77 0.56
N GLY A 499 -3.48 1.94 1.67
CA GLY A 499 -2.85 0.91 2.48
C GLY A 499 -3.58 0.65 3.80
N VAL A 500 -3.21 -0.40 4.50
CA VAL A 500 -3.76 -0.78 5.82
C VAL A 500 -2.70 -0.85 6.91
N ASN A 501 -1.42 -0.79 6.57
CA ASN A 501 -0.30 -0.71 7.52
C ASN A 501 0.71 0.33 7.02
N SER A 502 1.50 0.90 7.94
CA SER A 502 2.34 2.04 7.61
C SER A 502 3.43 1.73 6.59
N SER A 503 3.85 0.47 6.44
CA SER A 503 4.83 0.10 5.41
C SER A 503 4.28 0.32 3.98
N ASP A 504 3.02 0.01 3.69
CA ASP A 504 2.43 0.35 2.40
C ASP A 504 1.75 1.74 2.42
N GLY A 505 1.29 2.23 3.56
CA GLY A 505 0.67 3.53 3.74
C GLY A 505 1.56 4.70 3.33
N HIS A 506 2.81 4.75 3.85
CA HIS A 506 3.79 5.76 3.45
C HIS A 506 4.14 5.70 1.95
N ALA A 507 4.20 4.48 1.37
CA ALA A 507 4.42 4.33 -0.06
C ALA A 507 3.23 4.88 -0.88
N TRP A 508 2.01 4.58 -0.48
CA TRP A 508 0.82 5.14 -1.12
C TRP A 508 0.75 6.66 -0.98
N ALA A 509 1.07 7.19 0.21
CA ALA A 509 1.08 8.62 0.47
C ALA A 509 2.17 9.39 -0.29
N SER A 510 3.30 8.75 -0.63
CA SER A 510 4.45 9.42 -1.22
C SER A 510 4.83 8.98 -2.64
N GLN A 511 4.55 7.71 -3.01
CA GLN A 511 4.77 7.18 -4.36
C GLN A 511 3.47 7.04 -5.17
N GLY A 512 2.31 6.91 -4.50
CA GLY A 512 1.00 6.72 -5.12
C GLY A 512 0.83 5.36 -5.81
N ILE A 513 1.69 4.40 -5.50
CA ILE A 513 1.66 3.04 -6.02
C ILE A 513 2.55 2.12 -5.18
N VAL A 514 2.17 0.84 -5.09
CA VAL A 514 2.95 -0.20 -4.40
C VAL A 514 3.22 -1.36 -5.36
N GLY A 515 4.49 -1.77 -5.46
CA GLY A 515 4.92 -2.83 -6.35
C GLY A 515 4.69 -4.25 -5.80
N PRO A 516 4.78 -5.30 -6.66
CA PRO A 516 4.58 -6.70 -6.25
C PRO A 516 5.55 -7.18 -5.17
N TYR A 517 6.73 -6.58 -5.09
CA TYR A 517 7.70 -6.90 -4.05
C TYR A 517 7.12 -6.70 -2.65
N ARG A 518 6.35 -5.63 -2.44
CA ARG A 518 5.67 -5.35 -1.18
C ARG A 518 4.28 -6.02 -1.10
N GLU A 519 3.52 -6.01 -2.19
CA GLU A 519 2.18 -6.60 -2.20
C GLU A 519 2.18 -8.11 -1.93
N LYS A 520 3.23 -8.82 -2.33
CA LYS A 520 3.37 -10.27 -2.14
C LYS A 520 4.15 -10.65 -0.88
N ASP A 521 4.93 -9.75 -0.30
CA ASP A 521 5.73 -10.06 0.88
C ASP A 521 5.04 -9.62 2.17
N ARG A 522 5.33 -10.36 3.22
CA ARG A 522 4.94 -9.99 4.57
C ARG A 522 6.11 -9.29 5.23
N VAL A 523 5.84 -8.21 5.97
CA VAL A 523 6.89 -7.52 6.75
C VAL A 523 7.67 -8.53 7.58
N GLY A 524 8.99 -8.49 7.45
CA GLY A 524 9.91 -9.36 8.20
C GLY A 524 10.34 -10.65 7.48
N PHE A 525 9.87 -10.91 6.24
CA PHE A 525 10.45 -11.95 5.40
C PHE A 525 11.62 -11.40 4.59
N ARG A 526 11.35 -10.74 3.47
CA ARG A 526 12.35 -10.07 2.64
C ARG A 526 12.34 -8.57 2.87
N CYS A 527 11.16 -7.94 2.77
CA CYS A 527 11.02 -6.53 3.02
C CYS A 527 11.33 -6.19 4.48
N ALA A 528 12.29 -5.31 4.69
CA ALA A 528 12.38 -4.60 5.95
C ALA A 528 11.18 -3.66 6.10
N TYR A 529 10.83 -3.32 7.31
CA TYR A 529 9.93 -2.20 7.55
C TYR A 529 10.61 -0.92 7.03
N ASP A 530 9.91 -0.22 6.16
CA ASP A 530 10.58 0.78 5.33
C ASP A 530 10.45 2.20 5.88
N PHE A 531 11.47 2.64 6.56
CA PHE A 531 11.78 4.07 6.70
C PHE A 531 12.97 4.42 5.81
N GLY A 532 12.87 4.15 4.50
CA GLY A 532 13.94 4.39 3.56
C GLY A 532 15.09 3.38 3.64
N THR A 533 14.85 2.18 4.17
CA THR A 533 15.90 1.17 4.39
C THR A 533 15.82 -0.02 3.43
N ASP A 534 14.90 0.00 2.46
CA ASP A 534 14.75 -1.04 1.45
C ASP A 534 14.56 -0.47 0.04
N ALA A 535 15.67 -0.28 -0.69
CA ALA A 535 15.67 0.30 -2.03
C ALA A 535 14.89 -0.52 -3.08
N LEU A 536 14.69 -1.82 -2.87
CA LEU A 536 13.90 -2.67 -3.78
C LEU A 536 12.40 -2.49 -3.61
N PHE A 537 11.98 -1.87 -2.53
CA PHE A 537 10.60 -1.50 -2.29
C PHE A 537 10.18 -0.26 -3.11
N PHE A 538 11.12 0.62 -3.47
CA PHE A 538 10.81 1.89 -4.11
C PHE A 538 10.33 1.70 -5.55
N ALA A 539 9.22 2.35 -5.87
CA ALA A 539 8.61 2.29 -7.19
C ALA A 539 9.50 2.93 -8.26
N GLY A 540 9.47 2.42 -9.48
CA GLY A 540 10.29 2.93 -10.59
C GLY A 540 10.06 4.42 -10.92
N CYS A 541 8.89 4.99 -10.57
CA CYS A 541 8.62 6.42 -10.71
C CYS A 541 9.32 7.29 -9.63
N GLY A 542 9.83 6.71 -8.55
CA GLY A 542 10.30 7.44 -7.39
C GLY A 542 9.16 8.02 -6.56
N PHE A 543 9.46 9.01 -5.75
CA PHE A 543 8.55 9.66 -4.81
C PHE A 543 8.04 11.00 -5.34
N ILE A 544 7.01 11.56 -4.70
CA ILE A 544 6.46 12.88 -5.08
C ILE A 544 7.52 14.00 -4.99
N TRP A 545 8.49 13.91 -4.09
CA TRP A 545 9.60 14.88 -4.02
C TRP A 545 10.57 14.76 -5.18
N ASP A 546 10.87 13.54 -5.65
CA ASP A 546 11.70 13.32 -6.84
C ASP A 546 11.01 13.90 -8.07
N HIS A 547 9.70 13.67 -8.15
CA HIS A 547 8.86 14.18 -9.23
C HIS A 547 8.81 15.71 -9.21
N ALA A 548 8.64 16.33 -8.03
CA ALA A 548 8.67 17.79 -7.86
C ALA A 548 10.02 18.37 -8.30
N LEU A 549 11.13 17.78 -7.84
CA LEU A 549 12.46 18.21 -8.20
C LEU A 549 12.77 18.05 -9.69
N LEU A 550 12.30 16.96 -10.32
CA LEU A 550 12.41 16.73 -11.77
C LEU A 550 11.73 17.83 -12.57
N HIS A 551 10.62 18.35 -12.06
CA HIS A 551 9.85 19.44 -12.68
C HIS A 551 10.27 20.85 -12.19
N GLY A 552 11.45 20.98 -11.57
CA GLY A 552 12.01 22.25 -11.14
C GLY A 552 11.28 22.91 -9.96
N ARG A 553 10.55 22.14 -9.18
CA ARG A 553 9.88 22.60 -7.96
C ARG A 553 10.80 22.48 -6.77
N SER A 554 10.80 23.49 -5.91
CA SER A 554 11.55 23.45 -4.67
C SER A 554 10.85 22.59 -3.63
N PHE A 555 11.65 21.87 -2.82
CA PHE A 555 11.14 20.89 -1.86
C PHE A 555 11.81 21.04 -0.49
N ARG A 556 11.02 20.79 0.56
CA ARG A 556 11.51 20.72 1.95
C ARG A 556 10.81 19.59 2.69
N ASN A 557 11.60 18.75 3.36
CA ASN A 557 11.12 17.61 4.14
C ASN A 557 11.31 17.81 5.64
N TYR A 558 10.32 17.36 6.42
CA TYR A 558 10.33 17.33 7.87
C TYR A 558 9.96 15.93 8.36
N GLY A 559 10.89 15.00 8.24
CA GLY A 559 10.86 13.68 8.87
C GLY A 559 10.22 12.54 8.10
N GLU A 560 9.58 12.79 6.97
CA GLU A 560 8.98 11.72 6.15
C GLU A 560 10.07 10.86 5.51
N MET A 561 10.03 9.53 5.75
CA MET A 561 10.85 8.49 5.11
C MET A 561 12.39 8.69 5.20
N ASP A 562 12.90 9.59 6.05
CA ASP A 562 14.30 9.99 5.93
C ASP A 562 15.17 9.73 7.14
N LYS A 563 14.60 9.34 8.31
CA LYS A 563 15.40 9.36 9.54
C LYS A 563 15.12 8.25 10.53
N LEU A 564 16.23 7.68 11.01
CA LEU A 564 16.25 6.92 12.25
C LEU A 564 16.69 7.81 13.40
N THR A 565 15.86 7.94 14.43
CA THR A 565 16.12 8.78 15.61
C THR A 565 16.57 7.92 16.79
N LYS A 566 17.59 8.40 17.53
CA LYS A 566 18.10 7.72 18.73
C LYS A 566 18.11 8.69 19.91
N LEU A 567 17.47 8.29 20.99
CA LEU A 567 17.22 9.12 22.17
C LEU A 567 18.33 9.07 23.24
N LYS A 568 19.25 8.11 23.18
CA LYS A 568 20.28 7.92 24.21
C LYS A 568 19.70 7.81 25.63
N GLY A 569 18.60 7.06 25.78
CA GLY A 569 17.93 6.83 27.06
C GLY A 569 17.03 7.97 27.54
N LYS A 570 16.67 8.92 26.69
CA LYS A 570 15.69 9.97 26.98
C LYS A 570 14.26 9.47 26.82
N THR A 571 13.36 9.99 27.65
CA THR A 571 11.93 9.65 27.70
C THR A 571 11.08 10.79 27.19
N TYR A 572 9.77 10.55 27.00
CA TYR A 572 8.81 11.59 26.64
C TYR A 572 8.80 12.74 27.66
N ASP A 573 8.86 12.45 28.97
CA ASP A 573 8.88 13.46 30.03
C ASP A 573 10.12 14.34 29.98
N ASP A 574 11.29 13.82 29.58
CA ASP A 574 12.49 14.64 29.38
C ASP A 574 12.25 15.74 28.34
N PHE A 575 11.68 15.39 27.19
CA PHE A 575 11.35 16.33 26.13
C PHE A 575 10.20 17.26 26.50
N PHE A 576 9.17 16.74 27.13
CA PHE A 576 8.01 17.51 27.57
C PHE A 576 8.42 18.58 28.59
N THR A 577 9.20 18.20 29.60
CA THR A 577 9.72 19.12 30.63
C THR A 577 10.70 20.13 30.06
N ASP A 578 11.61 19.70 29.18
CA ASP A 578 12.53 20.60 28.49
C ASP A 578 11.77 21.67 27.72
N ARG A 579 10.73 21.28 26.96
CA ARG A 579 9.90 22.23 26.24
C ARG A 579 9.22 23.26 27.14
N GLN A 580 8.70 22.84 28.31
CA GLN A 580 8.13 23.74 29.30
C GLN A 580 9.16 24.75 29.83
N ASN A 581 10.44 24.39 29.87
CA ASN A 581 11.56 25.19 30.34
C ASN A 581 12.30 25.95 29.23
N GLY A 582 11.65 26.17 28.07
CA GLY A 582 12.18 26.94 26.94
C GLY A 582 12.76 26.10 25.80
N GLY A 583 12.82 24.77 25.92
CA GLY A 583 13.19 23.81 24.87
C GLY A 583 14.66 23.75 24.49
N GLY A 584 15.01 22.78 23.66
CA GLY A 584 16.30 22.65 22.98
C GLY A 584 17.48 22.11 23.80
N LYS A 585 17.24 21.65 25.05
CA LYS A 585 18.28 21.06 25.93
C LYS A 585 18.31 19.54 25.84
N THR A 586 17.18 18.88 25.57
CA THR A 586 17.12 17.43 25.46
C THR A 586 17.59 17.01 24.07
N ALA A 587 18.76 16.36 24.05
CA ALA A 587 19.41 16.00 22.80
C ALA A 587 18.92 14.64 22.28
N PHE A 588 18.75 14.54 20.96
CA PHE A 588 18.62 13.31 20.21
C PHE A 588 19.54 13.34 18.99
N THR A 589 19.72 12.21 18.35
CA THR A 589 20.49 12.11 17.10
C THR A 589 19.65 11.49 16.02
N THR A 590 19.76 12.00 14.80
CA THR A 590 19.09 11.44 13.63
C THR A 590 20.13 10.97 12.62
N ALA A 591 19.87 9.84 11.96
CA ALA A 591 20.61 9.37 10.81
C ALA A 591 19.65 9.35 9.61
N PHE A 592 20.09 9.91 8.50
CA PHE A 592 19.30 9.84 7.26
C PHE A 592 19.34 8.42 6.71
N THR A 593 18.18 7.92 6.32
CA THR A 593 18.01 6.60 5.69
C THR A 593 18.02 6.69 4.17
N ILE A 594 17.50 7.79 3.62
CA ILE A 594 17.57 8.11 2.18
C ILE A 594 18.56 9.27 2.00
N ASP A 595 19.75 8.98 1.48
CA ASP A 595 20.81 10.00 1.34
C ASP A 595 20.40 11.13 0.38
N ALA A 596 19.62 10.83 -0.65
CA ALA A 596 19.08 11.83 -1.58
C ALA A 596 18.24 12.91 -0.89
N LEU A 597 17.54 12.58 0.20
CA LEU A 597 16.73 13.53 0.96
C LEU A 597 17.54 14.43 1.91
N ARG A 598 18.77 14.09 2.25
CA ARG A 598 19.60 14.79 3.27
C ARG A 598 19.64 16.29 3.06
N ARG A 599 19.81 16.75 1.83
CA ARG A 599 19.93 18.20 1.53
C ARG A 599 18.58 18.95 1.56
N TYR A 600 17.48 18.23 1.49
CA TYR A 600 16.12 18.81 1.48
C TYR A 600 15.44 18.70 2.85
N SER A 601 15.92 17.84 3.70
CA SER A 601 15.35 17.60 5.01
C SER A 601 15.86 18.60 6.06
N CYS A 602 14.98 18.96 7.00
CA CYS A 602 15.35 19.81 8.14
C CYS A 602 16.22 19.01 9.10
N PRO A 603 17.52 19.38 9.32
CA PRO A 603 18.44 18.57 10.10
C PRO A 603 18.00 18.35 11.56
N GLY A 604 17.35 19.34 12.17
CA GLY A 604 16.88 19.30 13.55
C GLY A 604 15.52 18.64 13.75
N TYR A 605 14.85 18.24 12.67
CA TYR A 605 13.54 17.59 12.76
C TYR A 605 13.70 16.09 13.02
N PRO A 606 13.07 15.51 14.06
CA PRO A 606 13.14 14.06 14.30
C PRO A 606 12.26 13.31 13.31
N GLY A 607 12.69 12.10 12.96
CA GLY A 607 11.82 11.13 12.25
C GLY A 607 10.89 10.40 13.22
N TRP A 608 10.63 9.13 12.92
CA TRP A 608 9.88 8.25 13.82
C TRP A 608 10.57 8.11 15.16
N GLU A 609 9.92 8.52 16.22
CA GLU A 609 10.25 8.25 17.62
C GLU A 609 9.14 8.76 18.55
N MET A 610 8.39 7.84 19.14
CA MET A 610 7.21 8.15 19.95
C MET A 610 7.51 8.85 21.28
N ALA A 611 8.73 8.76 21.78
CA ALA A 611 9.13 9.48 22.98
C ALA A 611 9.44 10.96 22.72
N ILE A 612 9.44 11.42 21.48
CA ILE A 612 9.54 12.84 21.15
C ILE A 612 8.15 13.40 20.90
N PRO A 613 7.67 14.38 21.68
CA PRO A 613 6.38 15.00 21.46
C PRO A 613 6.26 15.64 20.07
N ASP A 614 5.09 15.54 19.43
CA ASP A 614 4.80 16.29 18.21
C ASP A 614 4.86 17.80 18.41
N GLN A 615 4.66 18.25 19.66
CA GLN A 615 4.92 19.64 20.01
C GLN A 615 6.38 20.06 19.76
N THR A 616 7.34 19.15 19.97
CA THR A 616 8.77 19.42 19.65
C THR A 616 8.97 19.49 18.15
N ARG A 617 8.27 18.62 17.38
CA ARG A 617 8.28 18.66 15.91
C ARG A 617 7.71 19.97 15.39
N ALA A 618 6.57 20.40 15.95
CA ALA A 618 5.96 21.68 15.61
C ALA A 618 6.86 22.88 15.96
N ASP A 619 7.58 22.86 17.09
CA ASP A 619 8.52 23.92 17.46
C ASP A 619 9.66 24.06 16.44
N VAL A 620 10.25 22.93 15.99
CA VAL A 620 11.31 22.93 14.97
C VAL A 620 10.78 23.46 13.63
N PHE A 621 9.58 23.02 13.21
CA PHE A 621 8.97 23.52 11.98
C PHE A 621 8.68 25.03 12.04
N LEU A 622 8.07 25.51 13.12
CA LEU A 622 7.73 26.92 13.30
C LEU A 622 8.96 27.82 13.36
N GLN A 623 10.06 27.33 13.94
CA GLN A 623 11.34 28.04 13.92
C GLN A 623 11.90 28.18 12.49
N ASP A 624 11.83 27.10 11.67
CA ASP A 624 12.26 27.17 10.27
C ASP A 624 11.29 28.02 9.42
N LEU A 625 9.98 28.00 9.71
CA LEU A 625 8.98 28.89 9.09
C LEU A 625 9.33 30.37 9.34
N ALA A 626 9.67 30.72 10.58
CA ALA A 626 10.08 32.10 10.90
C ALA A 626 11.35 32.52 10.15
N ALA A 627 12.29 31.59 9.94
CA ALA A 627 13.45 31.85 9.10
C ALA A 627 13.10 32.01 7.62
N MET A 628 12.13 31.23 7.10
CA MET A 628 11.60 31.38 5.73
C MET A 628 10.91 32.73 5.54
N GLU A 629 10.14 33.17 6.53
CA GLU A 629 9.51 34.52 6.49
C GLU A 629 10.54 35.64 6.40
N LYS A 630 11.62 35.53 7.17
CA LYS A 630 12.73 36.50 7.09
C LYS A 630 13.43 36.49 5.72
N ARG A 631 13.59 35.31 5.11
CA ARG A 631 14.17 35.19 3.76
C ARG A 631 13.20 35.63 2.67
N GLY A 632 11.89 35.63 2.95
CA GLY A 632 10.84 35.93 1.96
C GLY A 632 10.59 34.80 0.96
N SER A 633 10.97 33.57 1.27
CA SER A 633 10.81 32.40 0.39
C SER A 633 10.33 31.18 1.16
N PHE A 634 9.36 30.46 0.59
CA PHE A 634 8.81 29.20 1.07
C PHE A 634 8.87 28.16 -0.07
N PRO A 635 9.09 26.85 0.20
CA PRO A 635 9.16 25.82 -0.83
C PRO A 635 7.83 25.69 -1.59
N ASP A 636 7.91 25.19 -2.85
CA ASP A 636 6.71 24.84 -3.62
C ASP A 636 6.00 23.62 -3.00
N LEU A 637 6.78 22.62 -2.56
CA LEU A 637 6.29 21.44 -1.83
C LEU A 637 6.99 21.32 -0.48
N THR A 638 6.21 21.15 0.59
CA THR A 638 6.70 20.87 1.94
C THR A 638 5.98 19.64 2.46
N ILE A 639 6.71 18.65 2.97
CA ILE A 639 6.14 17.46 3.62
C ILE A 639 6.50 17.52 5.11
N ILE A 640 5.49 17.25 5.97
CA ILE A 640 5.66 17.25 7.43
C ILE A 640 5.10 15.94 7.97
N TYR A 641 5.87 15.25 8.78
CA TYR A 641 5.50 14.01 9.43
C TYR A 641 5.18 14.25 10.91
N LEU A 642 3.98 13.90 11.37
CA LEU A 642 3.53 14.03 12.75
C LEU A 642 3.01 12.66 13.24
N PRO A 643 3.87 11.78 13.81
CA PRO A 643 3.54 10.37 14.05
C PRO A 643 2.87 10.05 15.38
N ASN A 644 2.70 10.98 16.33
CA ASN A 644 2.35 10.59 17.71
C ASN A 644 0.93 10.02 17.86
N ASP A 645 0.06 10.20 16.89
CA ASP A 645 -1.26 9.55 16.90
C ASP A 645 -1.23 8.04 16.63
N HIS A 646 -0.09 7.48 16.24
CA HIS A 646 0.14 6.02 16.28
C HIS A 646 -0.08 5.41 17.67
N THR A 647 0.06 6.20 18.73
CA THR A 647 -0.21 5.82 20.13
C THR A 647 0.69 4.73 20.71
N ALA A 648 1.82 4.44 20.08
CA ALA A 648 2.81 3.49 20.57
C ALA A 648 3.75 4.14 21.61
N GLY A 649 3.82 3.62 22.83
CA GLY A 649 4.77 4.13 23.81
C GLY A 649 4.21 4.22 25.24
N GLU A 650 4.81 5.06 26.11
CA GLU A 650 4.56 5.10 27.55
C GLU A 650 3.31 5.87 28.01
N LEU A 651 2.73 6.69 27.11
CA LEU A 651 1.56 7.51 27.46
C LEU A 651 0.25 6.79 27.15
N THR A 652 -0.86 7.36 27.68
CA THR A 652 -2.19 6.95 27.24
C THR A 652 -2.40 7.30 25.77
N ALA A 653 -3.20 6.52 25.04
CA ALA A 653 -3.51 6.79 23.66
C ALA A 653 -4.12 8.20 23.47
N LYS A 654 -4.99 8.63 24.38
CA LYS A 654 -5.58 9.98 24.34
C LYS A 654 -4.53 11.09 24.50
N SER A 655 -3.46 10.86 25.29
CA SER A 655 -2.38 11.85 25.46
C SER A 655 -1.55 12.00 24.20
N TYR A 656 -1.21 10.90 23.54
CA TYR A 656 -0.49 10.94 22.27
C TYR A 656 -1.27 11.65 21.18
N VAL A 657 -2.57 11.33 21.04
CA VAL A 657 -3.42 11.96 20.02
C VAL A 657 -3.70 13.44 20.35
N ALA A 658 -3.81 13.82 21.64
CA ALA A 658 -3.94 15.22 22.04
C ALA A 658 -2.66 16.03 21.76
N ASP A 659 -1.48 15.43 21.94
CA ASP A 659 -0.21 16.06 21.59
C ASP A 659 -0.11 16.29 20.07
N ASN A 660 -0.49 15.29 19.28
CA ASN A 660 -0.54 15.38 17.81
C ASN A 660 -1.56 16.44 17.35
N ASP A 661 -2.79 16.45 17.92
CA ASP A 661 -3.83 17.45 17.61
C ASP A 661 -3.36 18.88 17.86
N LEU A 662 -2.72 19.10 19.01
CA LEU A 662 -2.20 20.42 19.36
C LEU A 662 -1.04 20.84 18.43
N ALA A 663 -0.17 19.89 18.05
CA ALA A 663 0.92 20.14 17.11
C ALA A 663 0.37 20.54 15.72
N LEU A 664 -0.62 19.80 15.22
CA LEU A 664 -1.33 20.11 13.98
C LEU A 664 -1.94 21.52 14.05
N GLY A 665 -2.68 21.82 15.12
CA GLY A 665 -3.29 23.14 15.32
C GLY A 665 -2.27 24.29 15.27
N ARG A 666 -1.12 24.12 15.94
CA ARG A 666 -0.02 25.11 15.97
C ARG A 666 0.63 25.30 14.60
N VAL A 667 0.88 24.20 13.88
CA VAL A 667 1.43 24.25 12.52
C VAL A 667 0.49 25.03 11.60
N ILE A 668 -0.80 24.69 11.60
CA ILE A 668 -1.81 25.38 10.76
C ILE A 668 -1.97 26.86 11.17
N GLU A 669 -1.97 27.16 12.48
CA GLU A 669 -1.98 28.54 12.95
C GLU A 669 -0.77 29.32 12.43
N GLY A 670 0.44 28.78 12.57
CA GLY A 670 1.67 29.41 12.09
C GLY A 670 1.65 29.66 10.58
N LEU A 671 1.27 28.66 9.79
CA LEU A 671 1.16 28.77 8.35
C LEU A 671 0.09 29.78 7.94
N SER A 672 -1.09 29.76 8.57
CA SER A 672 -2.20 30.68 8.23
C SER A 672 -1.96 32.13 8.65
N LYS A 673 -1.04 32.40 9.57
CA LYS A 673 -0.56 33.72 9.94
C LYS A 673 0.62 34.20 9.12
N SER A 674 1.27 33.29 8.34
CA SER A 674 2.44 33.63 7.55
C SER A 674 2.09 34.49 6.33
N ARG A 675 3.07 35.22 5.82
CA ARG A 675 2.93 35.98 4.56
C ARG A 675 2.66 35.12 3.33
N PHE A 676 2.90 33.80 3.43
CA PHE A 676 2.72 32.82 2.36
C PHE A 676 1.30 32.26 2.31
N TRP A 677 0.47 32.51 3.32
CA TRP A 677 -0.87 31.99 3.46
C TRP A 677 -1.76 32.23 2.25
N LYS A 678 -1.67 33.43 1.68
CA LYS A 678 -2.56 33.90 0.57
C LYS A 678 -2.53 32.99 -0.69
N ASP A 679 -1.49 32.18 -0.87
CA ASP A 679 -1.27 31.32 -2.03
C ASP A 679 -0.83 29.90 -1.60
N MET A 680 -1.42 29.38 -0.50
CA MET A 680 -1.08 28.09 0.09
C MET A 680 -2.26 27.12 0.12
N ALA A 681 -1.98 25.82 -0.04
CA ALA A 681 -2.87 24.73 0.34
C ALA A 681 -2.15 23.75 1.26
N ILE A 682 -2.88 23.24 2.26
CA ILE A 682 -2.40 22.25 3.21
C ILE A 682 -3.31 21.03 3.09
N PHE A 683 -2.74 19.85 2.87
CA PHE A 683 -3.42 18.55 2.94
C PHE A 683 -2.90 17.80 4.14
N VAL A 684 -3.81 17.24 4.95
CA VAL A 684 -3.48 16.46 6.13
C VAL A 684 -4.20 15.14 6.02
N ASN A 685 -3.46 14.02 6.01
CA ASN A 685 -4.06 12.69 6.02
C ASN A 685 -3.20 11.71 6.83
N GLU A 686 -3.81 10.59 7.18
CA GLU A 686 -3.12 9.44 7.73
C GLU A 686 -2.37 8.70 6.61
N ASP A 687 -1.26 8.04 6.96
CA ASP A 687 -0.57 7.10 6.06
C ASP A 687 -1.43 5.86 5.83
N ASP A 688 -1.97 5.28 6.90
CA ASP A 688 -2.92 4.17 6.90
C ASP A 688 -3.86 4.25 8.11
N PRO A 689 -4.94 3.46 8.17
CA PRO A 689 -5.86 3.41 9.31
C PRO A 689 -5.61 2.23 10.26
N GLN A 690 -4.59 1.43 10.05
CA GLN A 690 -4.16 0.28 10.85
C GLN A 690 -5.32 -0.67 11.19
N THR A 691 -6.12 -1.04 10.21
CA THR A 691 -7.28 -1.94 10.38
C THR A 691 -8.25 -1.49 11.50
N GLY A 692 -8.28 -0.19 11.79
CA GLY A 692 -9.05 0.41 12.88
C GLY A 692 -10.56 0.31 12.69
N GLY A 693 -11.32 0.65 13.73
CA GLY A 693 -12.77 0.63 13.70
C GLY A 693 -13.36 1.76 12.88
N ASP A 694 -14.20 1.39 11.92
CA ASP A 694 -14.98 2.31 11.10
C ASP A 694 -16.28 1.64 10.64
N HIS A 695 -17.41 2.38 10.65
CA HIS A 695 -18.72 1.78 10.32
C HIS A 695 -18.91 1.54 8.83
N VAL A 696 -18.02 2.06 7.99
CA VAL A 696 -18.03 1.85 6.53
C VAL A 696 -16.99 0.81 6.15
N ASP A 697 -15.72 1.10 6.39
CA ASP A 697 -14.59 0.22 6.04
C ASP A 697 -13.33 0.67 6.79
N GLY A 698 -12.50 -0.29 7.19
CA GLY A 698 -11.24 -0.03 7.88
C GLY A 698 -10.18 0.75 7.09
N HIS A 699 -10.37 0.99 5.79
CA HIS A 699 -9.52 1.92 5.01
C HIS A 699 -10.02 3.36 5.10
N ARG A 700 -11.27 3.59 5.56
CA ARG A 700 -11.81 4.94 5.61
C ARG A 700 -11.11 5.77 6.69
N SER A 701 -10.54 6.88 6.27
CA SER A 701 -9.85 7.82 7.13
C SER A 701 -10.32 9.25 6.85
N PHE A 702 -9.63 10.23 7.36
CA PHE A 702 -9.93 11.63 7.10
C PHE A 702 -8.82 12.27 6.26
N CYS A 703 -9.20 13.26 5.46
CA CYS A 703 -8.27 14.19 4.85
C CYS A 703 -8.75 15.61 5.14
N LEU A 704 -7.92 16.42 5.78
CA LEU A 704 -8.23 17.84 6.05
C LEU A 704 -7.62 18.69 4.95
N VAL A 705 -8.45 19.50 4.28
CA VAL A 705 -8.04 20.41 3.20
C VAL A 705 -8.13 21.84 3.70
N VAL A 706 -6.99 22.46 3.95
CA VAL A 706 -6.88 23.77 4.58
C VAL A 706 -6.24 24.75 3.61
N SER A 707 -6.96 25.80 3.25
CA SER A 707 -6.48 26.83 2.30
C SER A 707 -7.34 28.07 2.42
N PRO A 708 -6.85 29.26 2.06
CA PRO A 708 -7.72 30.40 1.79
C PRO A 708 -8.80 30.11 0.75
N TYR A 709 -8.49 29.22 -0.20
CA TYR A 709 -9.36 28.84 -1.29
C TYR A 709 -10.21 27.60 -0.99
N ALA A 710 -10.12 26.99 0.18
CA ALA A 710 -10.94 25.86 0.55
C ALA A 710 -12.36 26.29 0.90
N LYS A 711 -13.38 25.55 0.44
CA LYS A 711 -14.80 25.86 0.68
C LYS A 711 -15.12 25.76 2.16
N LYS A 712 -15.62 26.85 2.75
CA LYS A 712 -15.99 26.88 4.17
C LYS A 712 -17.19 25.97 4.46
N GLY A 713 -17.05 25.14 5.49
CA GLY A 713 -18.13 24.33 6.04
C GLY A 713 -18.79 23.38 5.03
N ALA A 714 -18.16 23.10 3.90
CA ALA A 714 -18.72 22.21 2.90
C ALA A 714 -18.66 20.75 3.39
N LEU A 715 -19.64 19.95 3.01
CA LEU A 715 -19.61 18.50 3.09
C LEU A 715 -19.32 17.95 1.69
N VAL A 716 -18.21 17.22 1.54
CA VAL A 716 -17.78 16.63 0.28
C VAL A 716 -17.75 15.11 0.45
N SER A 717 -18.77 14.45 -0.08
CA SER A 717 -18.95 13.01 0.05
C SER A 717 -18.55 12.24 -1.22
N LYS A 718 -17.78 12.86 -2.10
CA LYS A 718 -17.18 12.21 -3.25
C LYS A 718 -16.02 11.33 -2.78
N PHE A 719 -15.85 10.18 -3.43
CA PHE A 719 -14.71 9.31 -3.17
C PHE A 719 -13.40 10.01 -3.49
N TYR A 720 -12.52 10.07 -2.52
CA TYR A 720 -11.13 10.50 -2.64
C TYR A 720 -10.22 9.58 -1.85
N ASN A 721 -8.95 9.56 -2.21
CA ASN A 721 -7.93 8.76 -1.57
C ASN A 721 -6.55 9.46 -1.61
N GLN A 722 -5.51 8.81 -1.11
CA GLN A 722 -4.15 9.36 -1.11
C GLN A 722 -3.66 9.70 -2.52
N THR A 723 -3.99 8.89 -3.54
CA THR A 723 -3.62 9.19 -4.93
C THR A 723 -4.37 10.38 -5.50
N SER A 724 -5.59 10.68 -5.00
CA SER A 724 -6.31 11.93 -5.30
C SER A 724 -5.57 13.16 -4.74
N VAL A 725 -5.01 13.05 -3.54
CA VAL A 725 -4.16 14.11 -2.96
C VAL A 725 -2.92 14.34 -3.81
N LEU A 726 -2.19 13.27 -4.17
CA LEU A 726 -0.99 13.37 -5.00
C LEU A 726 -1.30 13.95 -6.38
N HIS A 727 -2.40 13.54 -7.02
CA HIS A 727 -2.83 14.11 -8.30
C HIS A 727 -3.14 15.60 -8.16
N THR A 728 -3.85 16.00 -7.09
CA THR A 728 -4.17 17.40 -6.81
C THR A 728 -2.90 18.24 -6.58
N ILE A 729 -1.92 17.71 -5.84
CA ILE A 729 -0.60 18.34 -5.66
C ILE A 729 0.09 18.54 -7.01
N CYS A 730 0.14 17.50 -7.86
CA CYS A 730 0.71 17.60 -9.20
C CYS A 730 0.04 18.70 -10.03
N ARG A 731 -1.30 18.79 -9.98
CA ARG A 731 -2.09 19.78 -10.72
C ARG A 731 -1.82 21.21 -10.24
N ILE A 732 -1.82 21.42 -8.92
CA ILE A 732 -1.53 22.73 -8.31
C ILE A 732 -0.12 23.20 -8.70
N LEU A 733 0.86 22.30 -8.66
CA LEU A 733 2.24 22.63 -8.96
C LEU A 733 2.57 22.60 -10.46
N GLY A 734 1.59 22.34 -11.34
CA GLY A 734 1.74 22.33 -12.79
C GLY A 734 2.58 21.16 -13.31
N MET A 735 2.61 20.04 -12.58
CA MET A 735 3.33 18.81 -12.94
C MET A 735 2.36 17.78 -13.54
N PRO A 736 2.79 16.94 -14.49
CA PRO A 736 2.01 15.77 -14.88
C PRO A 736 1.91 14.78 -13.71
N PRO A 737 0.92 13.86 -13.70
CA PRO A 737 0.87 12.81 -12.68
C PRO A 737 2.08 11.88 -12.78
N MET A 738 2.58 11.41 -11.62
CA MET A 738 3.83 10.69 -11.51
C MET A 738 3.78 9.22 -11.98
N ASN A 739 2.60 8.61 -11.95
CA ASN A 739 2.38 7.24 -12.41
C ASN A 739 0.94 7.02 -12.84
N GLN A 740 0.65 5.80 -13.35
CA GLN A 740 -0.64 5.44 -13.90
C GLN A 740 -1.78 5.53 -12.87
N VAL A 741 -1.55 5.13 -11.62
CA VAL A 741 -2.59 5.13 -10.58
C VAL A 741 -2.95 6.56 -10.18
N VAL A 742 -1.95 7.41 -9.99
CA VAL A 742 -2.16 8.84 -9.72
C VAL A 742 -2.86 9.51 -10.90
N ALA A 743 -2.47 9.19 -12.14
CA ALA A 743 -3.10 9.75 -13.34
C ALA A 743 -4.58 9.32 -13.51
N ALA A 744 -4.92 8.12 -13.05
CA ALA A 744 -6.28 7.59 -13.07
C ALA A 744 -7.18 8.16 -11.96
N SER A 745 -6.60 8.72 -10.90
CA SER A 745 -7.33 9.25 -9.74
C SER A 745 -7.98 10.60 -10.02
N THR A 746 -9.12 10.85 -9.38
CA THR A 746 -9.81 12.14 -9.45
C THR A 746 -9.08 13.20 -8.64
N THR A 747 -9.04 14.44 -9.12
CA THR A 747 -8.55 15.59 -8.37
C THR A 747 -9.61 16.16 -7.43
N MET A 748 -9.16 16.86 -6.39
CA MET A 748 -10.01 17.34 -5.28
C MET A 748 -10.55 18.76 -5.52
N GLU A 749 -10.86 19.14 -6.75
CA GLU A 749 -11.36 20.47 -7.11
C GLU A 749 -12.67 20.86 -6.38
N ASP A 750 -13.48 19.85 -6.01
CA ASP A 750 -14.73 20.08 -5.27
C ASP A 750 -14.50 20.66 -3.88
N CYS A 751 -13.29 20.55 -3.33
CA CYS A 751 -12.91 21.14 -2.05
C CYS A 751 -12.60 22.64 -2.14
N PHE A 752 -12.47 23.21 -3.36
CA PHE A 752 -11.93 24.56 -3.56
C PHE A 752 -12.93 25.52 -4.17
N THR A 753 -12.68 26.80 -3.96
CA THR A 753 -13.40 27.95 -4.53
C THR A 753 -12.39 29.00 -5.00
N THR A 754 -12.77 29.83 -5.98
CA THR A 754 -11.93 30.93 -6.47
C THR A 754 -11.91 32.15 -5.55
N GLN A 755 -12.79 32.20 -4.54
CA GLN A 755 -12.86 33.30 -3.58
C GLN A 755 -12.03 32.96 -2.34
N ALA A 756 -10.94 33.71 -2.11
CA ALA A 756 -10.06 33.47 -0.98
C ALA A 756 -10.63 34.05 0.33
N ASP A 757 -10.53 33.30 1.43
CA ASP A 757 -10.68 33.79 2.78
C ASP A 757 -9.35 33.73 3.51
N LEU A 758 -8.74 34.89 3.72
CA LEU A 758 -7.42 35.01 4.36
C LEU A 758 -7.47 34.98 5.88
N THR A 759 -8.63 34.78 6.50
CA THR A 759 -8.77 34.72 7.97
C THR A 759 -7.86 33.61 8.54
N PRO A 760 -6.94 33.91 9.44
CA PRO A 760 -6.07 32.92 10.03
C PRO A 760 -6.82 31.89 10.87
N TYR A 761 -6.24 30.73 11.05
CA TYR A 761 -6.67 29.75 12.04
C TYR A 761 -6.17 30.14 13.43
N VAL A 762 -6.93 29.78 14.45
CA VAL A 762 -6.54 29.92 15.85
C VAL A 762 -6.47 28.54 16.46
N CYS A 763 -5.31 28.15 16.94
CA CYS A 763 -5.07 26.86 17.56
C CYS A 763 -5.87 26.71 18.87
N LEU A 764 -6.48 25.55 19.04
CA LEU A 764 -7.25 25.19 20.23
C LEU A 764 -6.41 24.27 21.14
N THR A 765 -6.54 24.43 22.46
CA THR A 765 -5.86 23.55 23.41
C THR A 765 -6.76 22.39 23.77
N PRO A 766 -6.31 21.13 23.62
CA PRO A 766 -7.05 19.96 24.09
C PRO A 766 -7.31 20.01 25.61
N LYS A 767 -8.43 19.45 26.04
CA LYS A 767 -8.69 19.28 27.48
C LYS A 767 -7.92 18.10 28.06
N GLN A 768 -7.55 17.14 27.21
CA GLN A 768 -6.73 15.99 27.56
C GLN A 768 -5.31 16.44 27.96
N LYS A 769 -4.78 15.87 29.05
CA LYS A 769 -3.36 16.06 29.40
C LYS A 769 -2.45 15.44 28.35
N LEU A 770 -1.38 16.15 27.98
CA LEU A 770 -0.46 15.73 26.91
C LEU A 770 0.58 14.70 27.36
N ASN A 771 0.73 14.46 28.66
CA ASN A 771 1.76 13.57 29.23
C ASN A 771 1.19 12.60 30.29
N GLU A 772 -0.07 12.21 30.14
CA GLU A 772 -0.67 11.23 31.06
C GLU A 772 -0.10 9.86 30.74
N LYS A 773 0.59 9.28 31.72
CA LYS A 773 1.16 7.95 31.60
C LYS A 773 0.11 6.87 31.77
N ARG A 774 0.34 5.75 31.12
CA ARG A 774 -0.45 4.55 31.37
C ARG A 774 -0.33 4.14 32.83
N PRO A 775 -1.39 3.64 33.46
CA PRO A 775 -1.27 3.02 34.76
C PRO A 775 -0.27 1.86 34.69
N PRO A 776 0.63 1.71 35.67
CA PRO A 776 1.50 0.54 35.71
C PRO A 776 0.65 -0.73 35.82
N ALA A 777 1.07 -1.81 35.14
CA ALA A 777 0.41 -3.10 35.27
C ALA A 777 0.29 -3.52 36.75
N ALA A 778 -0.88 -3.99 37.13
CA ALA A 778 -1.08 -4.51 38.48
C ALA A 778 -0.09 -5.63 38.74
N LYS A 779 0.78 -5.45 39.75
CA LYS A 779 1.71 -6.50 40.18
C LYS A 779 0.93 -7.76 40.49
N LYS A 780 1.28 -8.89 39.84
CA LYS A 780 0.74 -10.20 40.17
C LYS A 780 0.93 -10.49 41.63
N THR A 781 -0.04 -10.18 42.47
CA THR A 781 -0.11 -10.74 43.82
C THR A 781 -0.76 -12.12 43.68
N GLY A 782 -0.03 -13.16 44.02
CA GLY A 782 -0.38 -14.56 43.84
C GLY A 782 -1.56 -15.03 44.69
N PHE A 783 -2.73 -14.55 44.45
CA PHE A 783 -3.98 -15.11 44.97
C PHE A 783 -5.09 -14.94 43.89
N TRP A 784 -5.64 -16.04 43.46
CA TRP A 784 -6.73 -16.11 42.50
C TRP A 784 -8.05 -15.69 43.14
N PRO A 785 -8.68 -14.56 42.76
CA PRO A 785 -10.11 -14.41 42.93
C PRO A 785 -10.85 -14.96 41.71
N PRO A 786 -12.06 -15.54 41.89
CA PRO A 786 -12.83 -16.03 40.75
C PRO A 786 -13.37 -14.85 39.94
N PHE A 787 -12.96 -14.79 38.66
CA PHE A 787 -13.44 -13.90 37.59
C PHE A 787 -13.27 -12.40 37.82
N PRO A 788 -12.22 -11.75 37.29
CA PRO A 788 -12.22 -10.31 37.11
C PRO A 788 -13.13 -9.94 35.95
N VAL A 789 -14.18 -9.22 36.23
CA VAL A 789 -14.90 -8.38 35.29
C VAL A 789 -14.06 -7.13 35.14
N GLY A 790 -13.29 -6.99 34.02
CA GLY A 790 -12.47 -5.81 33.71
C GLY A 790 -11.02 -6.18 33.36
N ASP A 791 -10.63 -5.78 32.35
CA ASP A 791 -9.53 -5.50 31.44
C ASP A 791 -8.05 -5.57 31.93
N ASP A 792 -7.71 -6.06 33.11
CA ASP A 792 -6.33 -6.17 33.60
C ASP A 792 -5.44 -7.09 32.73
N ARG A 793 -6.04 -8.03 31.97
CA ARG A 793 -5.29 -8.87 31.03
C ARG A 793 -4.84 -8.07 29.82
N LEU A 794 -5.68 -7.21 29.29
CA LEU A 794 -5.38 -6.39 28.11
C LEU A 794 -4.34 -5.31 28.44
N THR A 795 -4.41 -4.70 29.63
CA THR A 795 -3.39 -3.75 30.09
C THR A 795 -2.03 -4.43 30.25
N ALA A 796 -1.98 -5.65 30.81
CA ALA A 796 -0.75 -6.43 30.93
C ALA A 796 -0.25 -6.94 29.56
N GLN A 797 -1.12 -7.24 28.62
CA GLN A 797 -0.78 -7.56 27.23
C GLN A 797 -0.19 -6.35 26.53
N PHE A 798 -0.75 -5.16 26.73
CA PHE A 798 -0.26 -3.92 26.12
C PHE A 798 1.18 -3.57 26.56
N GLU A 799 1.53 -3.82 27.83
CA GLU A 799 2.90 -3.60 28.31
C GLU A 799 3.92 -4.61 27.76
N ALA A 800 3.45 -5.77 27.31
CA ALA A 800 4.27 -6.80 26.69
C ALA A 800 4.45 -6.56 25.17
N LEU A 801 3.78 -5.55 24.59
CA LEU A 801 3.86 -5.24 23.17
C LEU A 801 5.21 -4.64 22.79
N ASP A 802 5.74 -5.06 21.65
CA ASP A 802 7.01 -4.56 21.12
C ASP A 802 6.83 -3.23 20.36
N PHE A 803 6.90 -2.12 21.09
CA PHE A 803 6.88 -0.77 20.49
C PHE A 803 8.26 -0.29 19.99
N SER A 804 9.25 -1.16 19.86
CA SER A 804 10.60 -0.78 19.43
C SER A 804 10.70 -0.46 17.92
N GLY A 805 9.61 -0.58 17.19
CA GLY A 805 9.46 -0.19 15.79
C GLY A 805 7.99 -0.22 15.40
N PRO A 806 7.64 0.46 14.31
CA PRO A 806 6.27 0.45 13.81
C PRO A 806 5.86 -0.94 13.30
N ASP A 807 4.56 -1.23 13.29
CA ASP A 807 3.91 -2.48 12.83
C ASP A 807 4.54 -3.79 13.36
N ARG A 808 5.20 -3.74 14.52
CA ARG A 808 5.70 -4.94 15.20
C ARG A 808 4.62 -5.63 16.00
N ILE A 809 3.52 -4.95 16.23
CA ILE A 809 2.37 -5.43 16.96
C ILE A 809 1.30 -5.78 15.94
N ASP A 810 0.63 -6.89 16.17
CA ASP A 810 -0.57 -7.26 15.42
C ASP A 810 -1.66 -6.18 15.60
N ASP A 811 -2.26 -5.75 14.49
CA ASP A 811 -3.23 -4.65 14.45
C ASP A 811 -4.44 -4.88 15.34
N ASP A 812 -5.02 -6.09 15.37
CA ASP A 812 -6.16 -6.41 16.23
C ASP A 812 -5.80 -6.31 17.71
N THR A 813 -4.61 -6.79 18.08
CA THR A 813 -4.09 -6.69 19.44
C THR A 813 -3.91 -5.23 19.86
N LEU A 814 -3.34 -4.40 18.99
CA LEU A 814 -3.17 -2.97 19.27
C LEU A 814 -4.51 -2.24 19.33
N ASN A 815 -5.42 -2.48 18.40
CA ASN A 815 -6.75 -1.88 18.39
C ASN A 815 -7.57 -2.26 19.63
N ARG A 816 -7.51 -3.51 20.08
CA ARG A 816 -8.16 -3.96 21.34
C ARG A 816 -7.59 -3.24 22.55
N ALA A 817 -6.28 -3.09 22.61
CA ALA A 817 -5.62 -2.41 23.70
C ALA A 817 -5.95 -0.91 23.73
N ILE A 818 -6.01 -0.24 22.58
CA ILE A 818 -6.44 1.16 22.45
C ILE A 818 -7.91 1.30 22.86
N TRP A 819 -8.79 0.39 22.41
CA TRP A 819 -10.21 0.39 22.76
C TRP A 819 -10.40 0.26 24.29
N ALA A 820 -9.79 -0.74 24.90
CA ALA A 820 -9.88 -0.97 26.35
C ALA A 820 -9.40 0.24 27.15
N GLN A 821 -8.37 0.93 26.68
CA GLN A 821 -7.81 2.12 27.33
C GLN A 821 -8.69 3.36 27.16
N THR A 822 -9.33 3.51 26.01
CA THR A 822 -10.14 4.69 25.68
C THR A 822 -11.60 4.55 26.07
N ARG A 823 -12.12 3.30 26.13
CA ARG A 823 -13.49 2.91 26.44
C ARG A 823 -13.56 1.76 27.45
N PRO A 824 -13.08 1.99 28.68
CA PRO A 824 -13.01 0.93 29.69
C PRO A 824 -14.40 0.36 30.02
N GLY A 825 -14.49 -0.97 29.99
CA GLY A 825 -15.74 -1.70 30.27
C GLY A 825 -16.74 -1.81 29.10
N GLU A 826 -16.48 -1.18 27.95
CA GLU A 826 -17.29 -1.36 26.75
C GLU A 826 -16.80 -2.56 25.94
N ARG A 827 -17.75 -3.31 25.33
CA ARG A 827 -17.44 -4.43 24.44
C ARG A 827 -16.65 -3.92 23.21
N TYR A 828 -15.56 -4.62 22.87
CA TYR A 828 -14.83 -4.36 21.63
C TYR A 828 -15.72 -4.63 20.40
N PRO A 829 -15.92 -3.66 19.52
CA PRO A 829 -16.85 -3.78 18.40
C PRO A 829 -16.17 -4.49 17.20
N ARG A 830 -15.87 -5.78 17.37
CA ARG A 830 -15.13 -6.60 16.40
C ARG A 830 -15.77 -6.55 14.99
N GLU A 831 -17.08 -6.39 14.93
CA GLU A 831 -17.86 -6.29 13.70
C GLU A 831 -17.57 -5.06 12.84
N PHE A 832 -16.96 -4.01 13.42
CA PHE A 832 -16.59 -2.77 12.72
C PHE A 832 -15.09 -2.64 12.51
N MET A 833 -14.31 -3.61 12.97
CA MET A 833 -12.86 -3.57 12.83
C MET A 833 -12.42 -4.22 11.53
N GLY A 834 -11.42 -3.60 10.88
CA GLY A 834 -10.82 -4.12 9.66
C GLY A 834 -11.43 -3.60 8.36
N ALA A 835 -10.83 -4.07 7.29
CA ALA A 835 -11.11 -3.68 5.91
C ALA A 835 -12.27 -4.49 5.28
N HIS A 836 -12.46 -4.32 3.98
CA HIS A 836 -13.42 -5.07 3.14
C HIS A 836 -14.89 -4.88 3.52
N GLY A 837 -15.26 -3.69 3.98
CA GLY A 837 -16.64 -3.32 4.28
C GLY A 837 -17.24 -4.04 5.47
N LYS A 838 -16.44 -4.49 6.44
CA LYS A 838 -16.93 -5.15 7.65
C LYS A 838 -17.96 -4.30 8.41
N GLY A 839 -17.75 -2.98 8.47
CA GLY A 839 -18.69 -2.05 9.06
C GLY A 839 -20.04 -2.02 8.31
N LEU A 840 -20.04 -1.96 6.98
CA LEU A 840 -21.24 -2.03 6.16
C LEU A 840 -21.97 -3.35 6.35
N LYS A 841 -21.23 -4.47 6.40
CA LYS A 841 -21.79 -5.81 6.66
C LYS A 841 -22.48 -5.86 8.03
N ALA A 842 -21.89 -5.30 9.07
CA ALA A 842 -22.48 -5.25 10.41
C ALA A 842 -23.81 -4.46 10.45
N LEU A 843 -23.96 -3.49 9.56
CA LEU A 843 -25.19 -2.73 9.37
C LEU A 843 -26.21 -3.41 8.43
N GLY A 844 -25.94 -4.64 7.96
CA GLY A 844 -26.79 -5.37 7.03
C GLY A 844 -26.65 -4.92 5.56
N LEU A 845 -25.70 -4.04 5.25
CA LEU A 845 -25.33 -3.62 3.90
C LEU A 845 -24.24 -4.54 3.36
N ARG A 846 -24.33 -4.93 2.11
CA ARG A 846 -23.36 -5.82 1.48
C ARG A 846 -22.62 -5.09 0.39
N LEU A 847 -21.28 -5.17 0.43
CA LEU A 847 -20.44 -4.77 -0.69
C LEU A 847 -20.51 -5.83 -1.80
N ASP A 848 -20.49 -7.09 -1.40
CA ASP A 848 -20.58 -8.26 -2.26
C ASP A 848 -21.03 -9.49 -1.43
N PRO A 849 -21.90 -10.34 -1.93
CA PRO A 849 -22.27 -11.57 -1.25
C PRO A 849 -21.10 -12.54 -1.03
N GLU A 850 -20.05 -12.44 -1.86
CA GLU A 850 -18.89 -13.34 -1.85
C GLU A 850 -17.64 -12.78 -1.14
N ALA A 851 -17.61 -11.47 -0.81
CA ALA A 851 -16.50 -10.86 -0.06
C ALA A 851 -16.60 -11.09 1.46
N ALA A 852 -17.21 -12.18 1.87
CA ALA A 852 -17.73 -12.27 3.22
C ALA A 852 -16.77 -12.83 4.26
N ASP A 853 -15.66 -13.43 3.93
CA ASP A 853 -14.85 -14.14 4.92
C ASP A 853 -13.34 -14.07 4.65
N ASP A 854 -12.74 -12.87 4.76
CA ASP A 854 -11.30 -12.74 5.04
C ASP A 854 -11.06 -12.67 6.57
N ASP A 855 -11.76 -13.52 7.32
CA ASP A 855 -11.53 -13.64 8.78
C ASP A 855 -10.26 -14.46 9.13
N ASP A 856 -9.40 -14.78 8.16
CA ASP A 856 -8.21 -15.62 8.35
C ASP A 856 -6.90 -14.83 8.59
N ASP A 857 -6.98 -13.58 9.06
CA ASP A 857 -5.84 -12.88 9.66
C ASP A 857 -5.76 -13.11 11.19
N GLU A 858 -6.27 -14.28 11.69
CA GLU A 858 -5.97 -14.74 13.06
C GLU A 858 -4.61 -15.43 13.17
#